data_f6bf26300803b1acb47b73f6feb82c43
#
_entry.id   f6bf26300803b1acb47b73f6feb82c43
#
_cell.length_a   1.000
_cell.length_b   1.000
_cell.length_c   1.000
_cell.angle_alpha   90.00
_cell.angle_beta   90.00
_cell.angle_gamma   90.00
#
_symmetry.space_group_name_H-M   'P 1'
#
loop_
_entity.id
_entity.type
_entity.pdbx_description
1 polymer ?
#
loop_
_entity_poly.entity_id
_entity_poly.type
_entity_poly.pdbx_seq_one_letter_code
_entity_poly.pdbx_strand_id
1 'polypeptide(L)'
;MTQRIPLRIDFGMAKPHQPYPIRGGVPFARGVLPSVDQLRLVTGQEEQPCQVTATACWPDGSTKWVMLDFMGVCSGFYYLEHGAGIARGTIPSPIELKENDGSIQVDTGPLSVVISGKNARLFDSLVVDGATWISPVECADREHVLDFIHVTSTAARPVETVACSGVSDPSRVEVDQLTVEEAGPIHGVVLVRGNYRYQHVASTIEGITKAGVCPFTIRLHFWAGSRLVSMEHFFAFDGDPDVDFVRQSGIGLSLPPICQADTLSFGADTGRTRRALAGKAAGLYQGSPDHFEVWETGANGVINTVARGCRADGWVHAYGPQVGVAFGVRQFWQQYHKSLHVDVASGRIDAWLWAPEAQTLDHRRYAREWGVGEDGAYDNGPVPVNYRLAAKGTGKSHELLFCFHTGQEDDASLSQLFAAFEERPLVLAPLEQCAESKALGHYHARTAGAFEDLERIIQLPFDYLRVAQEQARWYGFFDFGDVQSCYATFHKHDRWENDFGRWGWGNGDQVGRLNYALMLQYIRTGDRQNFLFAEANMRHVHDVDVTHTTEYPFKMGEEFRNLAGSAHRHNAQHWACPYVGSRGAHPMGARIHYFLTGSGRSKDIVDEVLALAERIPQGAANDGHGVSALSFLCAWERTGQLIYRDKALQALESFGLENIRGGWMAMISAAFGVFDAMVEYTDLSGDERFIPTIASFAEMCMGPDIETNWTYPGGYFRIYAEALRFSGKHTLVDGINRAIVRLVEQMATSSAFLPREQWPAPGGASGGAFSFSNDANTLRDLPFLMHSLGHHAGGSLP
;
A
#
# COMPACT_ATOMS: atom_id res chain seq x y z
N MET A 1 -4.66 -38.63 2.06
CA MET A 1 -4.90 -38.33 3.50
C MET A 1 -5.32 -36.89 3.59
N THR A 2 -6.27 -36.56 4.44
CA THR A 2 -6.61 -35.17 4.75
C THR A 2 -5.51 -34.56 5.60
N GLN A 3 -5.01 -33.39 5.20
CA GLN A 3 -4.09 -32.57 5.98
C GLN A 3 -4.87 -31.41 6.60
N ARG A 4 -4.42 -30.92 7.76
CA ARG A 4 -5.08 -29.87 8.54
C ARG A 4 -4.07 -28.82 8.96
N ILE A 5 -4.32 -27.57 8.56
CA ILE A 5 -3.46 -26.42 8.81
C ILE A 5 -4.17 -25.50 9.79
N PRO A 6 -3.65 -25.24 10.99
CA PRO A 6 -4.21 -24.22 11.87
C PRO A 6 -4.02 -22.83 11.27
N LEU A 7 -5.05 -21.98 11.35
CA LEU A 7 -4.97 -20.59 10.94
C LEU A 7 -5.05 -19.68 12.16
N ARG A 8 -4.11 -18.79 12.28
CA ARG A 8 -4.17 -17.68 13.21
C ARG A 8 -4.91 -16.52 12.54
N ILE A 9 -6.00 -16.09 13.15
CA ILE A 9 -6.70 -14.86 12.76
C ILE A 9 -6.34 -13.78 13.78
N ASP A 10 -5.66 -12.77 13.32
CA ASP A 10 -5.13 -11.71 14.17
C ASP A 10 -5.97 -10.43 13.97
N PHE A 11 -6.77 -10.09 14.95
CA PHE A 11 -7.58 -8.87 14.99
C PHE A 11 -6.86 -7.67 15.64
N GLY A 12 -5.57 -7.81 15.97
CA GLY A 12 -4.86 -6.79 16.74
C GLY A 12 -5.50 -6.58 18.11
N MET A 13 -5.81 -5.34 18.42
CA MET A 13 -6.49 -4.96 19.68
C MET A 13 -8.01 -5.02 19.59
N ALA A 14 -8.56 -5.15 18.38
CA ALA A 14 -9.99 -5.16 18.16
C ALA A 14 -10.67 -6.48 18.61
N LYS A 15 -11.87 -6.36 19.17
CA LYS A 15 -12.68 -7.49 19.62
C LYS A 15 -14.14 -7.32 19.20
N PRO A 16 -14.42 -7.38 17.88
CA PRO A 16 -15.80 -7.25 17.43
C PRO A 16 -16.67 -8.37 18.01
N HIS A 17 -17.83 -8.00 18.51
CA HIS A 17 -18.77 -8.95 19.13
C HIS A 17 -19.55 -9.76 18.10
N GLN A 18 -19.71 -9.22 16.90
CA GLN A 18 -20.40 -9.87 15.79
C GLN A 18 -19.40 -10.44 14.78
N PRO A 19 -19.82 -11.41 13.94
CA PRO A 19 -19.00 -11.86 12.84
C PRO A 19 -18.55 -10.70 11.95
N TYR A 20 -17.26 -10.68 11.64
CA TYR A 20 -16.61 -9.65 10.84
C TYR A 20 -16.07 -10.27 9.55
N PRO A 21 -16.08 -9.54 8.43
CA PRO A 21 -15.47 -10.00 7.19
C PRO A 21 -13.97 -10.27 7.36
N ILE A 22 -13.54 -11.48 7.04
CA ILE A 22 -12.15 -11.90 7.07
C ILE A 22 -11.75 -12.30 5.66
N ARG A 23 -10.69 -11.66 5.17
CA ARG A 23 -10.07 -11.98 3.89
C ARG A 23 -8.58 -12.19 4.10
N GLY A 24 -8.03 -13.32 3.59
CA GLY A 24 -6.61 -13.55 3.74
C GLY A 24 -6.07 -14.70 2.94
N GLY A 25 -4.79 -14.56 2.57
CA GLY A 25 -4.11 -15.51 1.70
C GLY A 25 -3.30 -16.56 2.44
N VAL A 26 -3.28 -17.78 1.90
CA VAL A 26 -2.49 -18.92 2.42
C VAL A 26 -1.66 -19.53 1.29
N PRO A 27 -0.33 -19.68 1.46
CA PRO A 27 0.53 -20.28 0.45
C PRO A 27 0.58 -21.80 0.54
N PHE A 28 0.74 -22.45 -0.61
CA PHE A 28 0.93 -23.89 -0.75
C PHE A 28 2.19 -24.21 -1.56
N ALA A 29 2.88 -25.29 -1.18
CA ALA A 29 4.00 -25.79 -1.93
C ALA A 29 3.56 -26.40 -3.26
N ARG A 30 4.48 -26.43 -4.24
CA ARG A 30 4.24 -27.02 -5.56
C ARG A 30 3.74 -28.45 -5.43
N GLY A 31 2.67 -28.78 -6.16
CA GLY A 31 2.06 -30.10 -6.22
C GLY A 31 1.19 -30.48 -5.01
N VAL A 32 1.12 -29.65 -3.95
CA VAL A 32 0.38 -29.96 -2.71
C VAL A 32 -1.12 -29.77 -2.86
N LEU A 33 -1.57 -28.71 -3.53
CA LEU A 33 -2.98 -28.40 -3.75
C LEU A 33 -3.30 -28.35 -5.25
N PRO A 34 -3.77 -29.47 -5.84
CA PRO A 34 -4.08 -29.52 -7.28
C PRO A 34 -5.26 -28.64 -7.68
N SER A 35 -6.25 -28.46 -6.81
CA SER A 35 -7.43 -27.62 -7.02
C SER A 35 -7.92 -27.03 -5.71
N VAL A 36 -8.38 -25.78 -5.73
CA VAL A 36 -9.04 -25.13 -4.60
C VAL A 36 -10.32 -25.84 -4.15
N ASP A 37 -10.91 -26.69 -4.99
CA ASP A 37 -12.09 -27.50 -4.65
C ASP A 37 -11.78 -28.58 -3.62
N GLN A 38 -10.50 -28.94 -3.46
CA GLN A 38 -10.03 -29.92 -2.48
C GLN A 38 -9.64 -29.29 -1.15
N LEU A 39 -10.27 -28.16 -0.81
CA LEU A 39 -9.96 -27.36 0.37
C LEU A 39 -11.25 -26.85 1.02
N ARG A 40 -11.33 -26.92 2.36
CA ARG A 40 -12.42 -26.31 3.13
C ARG A 40 -11.90 -25.69 4.43
N LEU A 41 -12.63 -24.71 4.94
CA LEU A 41 -12.39 -24.10 6.25
C LEU A 41 -13.27 -24.79 7.31
N VAL A 42 -12.72 -25.07 8.49
CA VAL A 42 -13.45 -25.66 9.59
C VAL A 42 -13.18 -24.95 10.90
N THR A 43 -14.20 -24.92 11.78
CA THR A 43 -14.11 -24.46 13.17
C THR A 43 -14.44 -25.63 14.06
N GLY A 44 -13.46 -26.13 14.81
CA GLY A 44 -13.61 -27.38 15.54
C GLY A 44 -13.77 -28.58 14.60
N GLN A 45 -14.99 -29.14 14.52
CA GLN A 45 -15.37 -30.23 13.59
C GLN A 45 -16.39 -29.78 12.54
N GLU A 46 -16.88 -28.55 12.64
CA GLU A 46 -17.93 -28.01 11.76
C GLU A 46 -17.29 -27.24 10.60
N GLU A 47 -17.89 -27.38 9.42
CA GLU A 47 -17.47 -26.59 8.26
C GLU A 47 -17.92 -25.14 8.43
N GLN A 48 -16.97 -24.21 8.27
CA GLN A 48 -17.20 -22.79 8.21
C GLN A 48 -17.45 -22.40 6.75
N PRO A 49 -18.60 -21.80 6.40
CA PRO A 49 -18.80 -21.27 5.05
C PRO A 49 -17.66 -20.35 4.64
N CYS A 50 -16.99 -20.69 3.54
CA CYS A 50 -15.81 -19.97 3.06
C CYS A 50 -15.75 -20.02 1.53
N GLN A 51 -15.59 -18.83 0.93
CA GLN A 51 -15.21 -18.73 -0.47
C GLN A 51 -13.70 -18.91 -0.60
N VAL A 52 -13.26 -19.70 -1.58
CA VAL A 52 -11.85 -19.98 -1.82
C VAL A 52 -11.51 -19.71 -3.27
N THR A 53 -10.52 -18.87 -3.50
CA THR A 53 -10.08 -18.47 -4.85
C THR A 53 -8.58 -18.72 -5.01
N ALA A 54 -8.15 -19.28 -6.12
CA ALA A 54 -6.72 -19.32 -6.47
C ALA A 54 -6.27 -17.94 -6.98
N THR A 55 -5.28 -17.34 -6.32
CA THR A 55 -4.71 -16.05 -6.73
C THR A 55 -3.39 -16.18 -7.48
N ALA A 56 -2.71 -17.32 -7.33
CA ALA A 56 -1.53 -17.69 -8.11
C ALA A 56 -1.42 -19.22 -8.23
N CYS A 57 -0.80 -19.68 -9.30
CA CYS A 57 -0.53 -21.09 -9.55
C CYS A 57 0.96 -21.35 -9.80
N TRP A 58 1.40 -22.55 -9.48
CA TRP A 58 2.68 -23.07 -9.90
C TRP A 58 2.65 -23.47 -11.39
N PRO A 59 3.79 -23.54 -12.06
CA PRO A 59 3.84 -23.95 -13.47
C PRO A 59 3.28 -25.33 -13.79
N ASP A 60 3.18 -26.22 -12.81
CA ASP A 60 2.53 -27.52 -12.92
C ASP A 60 1.00 -27.48 -12.82
N GLY A 61 0.44 -26.28 -12.65
CA GLY A 61 -0.99 -26.03 -12.50
C GLY A 61 -1.51 -26.16 -11.07
N SER A 62 -0.70 -26.64 -10.11
CA SER A 62 -1.11 -26.65 -8.71
C SER A 62 -1.22 -25.23 -8.14
N THR A 63 -2.10 -25.06 -7.16
CA THR A 63 -2.33 -23.75 -6.53
C THR A 63 -1.14 -23.32 -5.69
N LYS A 64 -0.64 -22.11 -5.92
CA LYS A 64 0.45 -21.50 -5.17
C LYS A 64 -0.07 -20.64 -4.01
N TRP A 65 -1.11 -19.86 -4.25
CA TRP A 65 -1.79 -19.04 -3.25
C TRP A 65 -3.29 -19.19 -3.34
N VAL A 66 -3.93 -19.38 -2.20
CA VAL A 66 -5.38 -19.31 -2.08
C VAL A 66 -5.77 -18.03 -1.34
N MET A 67 -6.88 -17.42 -1.74
CA MET A 67 -7.57 -16.38 -0.99
C MET A 67 -8.80 -17.00 -0.33
N LEU A 68 -8.97 -16.74 0.95
CA LEU A 68 -10.10 -17.16 1.78
C LEU A 68 -10.96 -15.93 2.10
N ASP A 69 -12.26 -16.03 1.87
CA ASP A 69 -13.25 -15.04 2.28
C ASP A 69 -14.32 -15.71 3.15
N PHE A 70 -14.51 -15.23 4.37
CA PHE A 70 -15.51 -15.77 5.30
C PHE A 70 -15.92 -14.75 6.37
N MET A 71 -17.08 -14.98 6.97
CA MET A 71 -17.51 -14.21 8.14
C MET A 71 -17.02 -14.93 9.41
N GLY A 72 -16.12 -14.31 10.16
CA GLY A 72 -15.47 -14.92 11.30
C GLY A 72 -15.57 -14.12 12.59
N VAL A 73 -15.31 -14.76 13.72
CA VAL A 73 -15.30 -14.17 15.06
C VAL A 73 -13.89 -14.18 15.64
N CYS A 74 -13.54 -13.20 16.46
CA CYS A 74 -12.19 -13.08 17.01
C CYS A 74 -11.79 -14.20 17.99
N SER A 75 -12.76 -14.92 18.55
CA SER A 75 -12.54 -16.08 19.41
C SER A 75 -12.52 -17.42 18.67
N GLY A 76 -12.66 -17.42 17.34
CA GLY A 76 -12.74 -18.63 16.53
C GLY A 76 -11.39 -19.32 16.36
N PHE A 77 -11.39 -20.66 16.44
CA PHE A 77 -10.24 -21.49 16.10
C PHE A 77 -10.46 -22.09 14.72
N TYR A 78 -9.75 -21.60 13.73
CA TYR A 78 -9.93 -21.98 12.34
C TYR A 78 -8.84 -22.93 11.87
N TYR A 79 -9.23 -23.86 11.03
CA TYR A 79 -8.32 -24.80 10.37
C TYR A 79 -8.68 -24.93 8.89
N LEU A 80 -7.66 -25.03 8.07
CA LEU A 80 -7.81 -25.30 6.66
C LEU A 80 -7.56 -26.79 6.43
N GLU A 81 -8.56 -27.51 5.95
CA GLU A 81 -8.43 -28.91 5.59
C GLU A 81 -8.29 -29.05 4.08
N HIS A 82 -7.31 -29.83 3.62
CA HIS A 82 -7.12 -30.11 2.22
C HIS A 82 -6.72 -31.57 1.93
N GLY A 83 -6.96 -32.02 0.71
CA GLY A 83 -6.59 -33.36 0.22
C GLY A 83 -7.67 -34.00 -0.65
N ALA A 84 -7.31 -35.10 -1.31
CA ALA A 84 -8.23 -35.87 -2.15
C ALA A 84 -9.41 -36.35 -1.33
N GLY A 85 -10.63 -36.04 -1.78
CA GLY A 85 -11.86 -36.40 -1.10
C GLY A 85 -12.44 -35.31 -0.17
N ILE A 86 -11.74 -34.19 0.00
CA ILE A 86 -12.35 -33.00 0.60
C ILE A 86 -13.25 -32.35 -0.45
N ALA A 87 -14.46 -32.01 0.00
CA ALA A 87 -15.40 -31.17 -0.76
C ALA A 87 -15.99 -30.14 0.17
N ARG A 88 -16.24 -28.93 -0.33
CA ARG A 88 -16.97 -27.88 0.41
C ARG A 88 -18.46 -28.12 0.35
N GLY A 89 -19.12 -27.82 1.45
CA GLY A 89 -20.57 -27.72 1.50
C GLY A 89 -21.10 -26.52 0.69
N THR A 90 -22.40 -26.50 0.48
CA THR A 90 -23.08 -25.36 -0.13
C THR A 90 -23.10 -24.18 0.84
N ILE A 91 -22.85 -22.96 0.34
CA ILE A 91 -22.93 -21.75 1.15
C ILE A 91 -24.39 -21.37 1.34
N PRO A 92 -24.87 -21.29 2.59
CA PRO A 92 -26.23 -20.84 2.84
C PRO A 92 -26.35 -19.34 2.56
N SER A 93 -27.41 -18.93 1.87
CA SER A 93 -27.71 -17.53 1.56
C SER A 93 -26.52 -16.79 0.91
N PRO A 94 -26.08 -17.22 -0.27
CA PRO A 94 -24.98 -16.56 -0.95
C PRO A 94 -25.36 -15.11 -1.33
N ILE A 95 -24.33 -14.25 -1.46
CA ILE A 95 -24.52 -12.93 -2.04
C ILE A 95 -24.94 -13.06 -3.50
N GLU A 96 -25.89 -12.24 -3.94
CA GLU A 96 -26.30 -12.16 -5.33
C GLU A 96 -25.88 -10.84 -5.97
N LEU A 97 -25.19 -10.92 -7.10
CA LEU A 97 -24.84 -9.79 -7.94
C LEU A 97 -25.46 -9.98 -9.32
N LYS A 98 -26.26 -9.00 -9.75
CA LYS A 98 -26.97 -9.02 -11.05
C LYS A 98 -26.60 -7.79 -11.85
N GLU A 99 -25.97 -8.01 -12.99
CA GLU A 99 -25.72 -6.94 -13.96
C GLU A 99 -26.97 -6.73 -14.81
N ASN A 100 -27.45 -5.50 -14.85
CA ASN A 100 -28.55 -5.04 -15.69
C ASN A 100 -27.99 -3.94 -16.60
N ASP A 101 -28.75 -3.54 -17.62
CA ASP A 101 -28.31 -2.51 -18.57
C ASP A 101 -27.90 -1.20 -17.86
N GLY A 102 -26.58 -1.03 -17.68
CA GLY A 102 -25.95 0.12 -17.05
C GLY A 102 -26.12 0.23 -15.52
N SER A 103 -26.50 -0.85 -14.85
CA SER A 103 -26.57 -0.92 -13.38
C SER A 103 -26.21 -2.30 -12.81
N ILE A 104 -25.79 -2.34 -11.57
CA ILE A 104 -25.52 -3.57 -10.84
C ILE A 104 -26.38 -3.58 -9.59
N GLN A 105 -27.15 -4.65 -9.41
CA GLN A 105 -27.87 -4.93 -8.17
C GLN A 105 -27.06 -5.92 -7.32
N VAL A 106 -26.90 -5.59 -6.04
CA VAL A 106 -26.25 -6.45 -5.04
C VAL A 106 -27.25 -6.75 -3.95
N ASP A 107 -27.37 -8.03 -3.55
CA ASP A 107 -28.20 -8.47 -2.45
C ASP A 107 -27.36 -9.34 -1.52
N THR A 108 -27.19 -8.90 -0.26
CA THR A 108 -26.45 -9.62 0.77
C THR A 108 -27.37 -10.40 1.72
N GLY A 109 -28.68 -10.29 1.54
CA GLY A 109 -29.73 -10.70 2.45
C GLY A 109 -30.28 -9.52 3.24
N PRO A 110 -29.59 -9.01 4.26
CA PRO A 110 -30.06 -7.82 5.00
C PRO A 110 -29.87 -6.50 4.25
N LEU A 111 -29.06 -6.45 3.22
CA LEU A 111 -28.78 -5.25 2.42
C LEU A 111 -29.02 -5.51 0.94
N SER A 112 -29.82 -4.66 0.31
CA SER A 112 -30.01 -4.65 -1.16
C SER A 112 -29.66 -3.28 -1.71
N VAL A 113 -28.78 -3.24 -2.73
CA VAL A 113 -28.22 -2.01 -3.29
C VAL A 113 -28.30 -2.03 -4.79
N VAL A 114 -28.60 -0.88 -5.40
CA VAL A 114 -28.44 -0.65 -6.84
C VAL A 114 -27.39 0.42 -7.06
N ILE A 115 -26.43 0.11 -7.91
CA ILE A 115 -25.34 1.01 -8.32
C ILE A 115 -25.47 1.23 -9.81
N SER A 116 -25.47 2.49 -10.29
CA SER A 116 -25.50 2.78 -11.71
C SER A 116 -24.35 3.68 -12.14
N GLY A 117 -23.91 3.53 -13.38
CA GLY A 117 -22.93 4.40 -14.00
C GLY A 117 -23.47 5.76 -14.48
N LYS A 118 -24.74 6.07 -14.22
CA LYS A 118 -25.42 7.24 -14.83
C LYS A 118 -25.29 8.52 -14.02
N ASN A 119 -24.97 8.40 -12.72
CA ASN A 119 -24.98 9.51 -11.77
C ASN A 119 -23.69 9.54 -10.95
N ALA A 120 -23.40 10.69 -10.32
CA ALA A 120 -22.32 10.85 -9.36
C ALA A 120 -22.60 10.22 -7.99
N ARG A 121 -23.53 9.27 -7.92
CA ARG A 121 -23.94 8.59 -6.70
C ARG A 121 -23.21 7.27 -6.51
N LEU A 122 -23.00 6.90 -5.27
CA LEU A 122 -22.51 5.58 -4.90
C LEU A 122 -23.64 4.55 -4.98
N PHE A 123 -24.84 4.94 -4.51
CA PHE A 123 -26.01 4.08 -4.49
C PHE A 123 -27.22 4.81 -5.07
N ASP A 124 -27.82 4.24 -6.10
CA ASP A 124 -29.10 4.74 -6.64
C ASP A 124 -30.30 4.25 -5.82
N SER A 125 -30.15 3.09 -5.20
CA SER A 125 -31.11 2.53 -4.27
C SER A 125 -30.40 1.80 -3.15
N LEU A 126 -30.91 1.95 -1.94
CA LEU A 126 -30.41 1.28 -0.73
C LEU A 126 -31.59 0.84 0.11
N VAL A 127 -31.68 -0.48 0.35
CA VAL A 127 -32.68 -1.10 1.20
C VAL A 127 -31.95 -1.86 2.32
N VAL A 128 -32.32 -1.61 3.56
CA VAL A 128 -31.74 -2.25 4.76
C VAL A 128 -32.85 -2.94 5.53
N ASP A 129 -32.74 -4.26 5.75
CA ASP A 129 -33.77 -5.10 6.41
C ASP A 129 -35.19 -4.88 5.88
N GLY A 130 -35.33 -4.66 4.55
CA GLY A 130 -36.60 -4.40 3.90
C GLY A 130 -37.09 -2.94 3.97
N ALA A 131 -36.41 -2.05 4.69
CA ALA A 131 -36.71 -0.62 4.73
C ALA A 131 -35.93 0.13 3.64
N THR A 132 -36.61 0.91 2.82
CA THR A 132 -35.98 1.74 1.77
C THR A 132 -35.34 2.96 2.41
N TRP A 133 -34.02 3.14 2.16
CA TRP A 133 -33.22 4.25 2.66
C TRP A 133 -32.91 5.28 1.56
N ILE A 134 -32.59 4.82 0.37
CA ILE A 134 -32.37 5.64 -0.80
C ILE A 134 -33.30 5.13 -1.90
N SER A 135 -34.03 6.03 -2.53
CA SER A 135 -34.90 5.75 -3.66
C SER A 135 -34.30 6.39 -4.93
N PRO A 136 -34.53 5.83 -6.11
CA PRO A 136 -33.97 6.32 -7.36
C PRO A 136 -34.30 7.79 -7.71
N VAL A 137 -35.27 8.37 -7.06
CA VAL A 137 -35.88 9.67 -7.44
C VAL A 137 -35.39 10.85 -6.57
N GLU A 138 -34.80 10.60 -5.39
CA GLU A 138 -34.76 11.62 -4.34
C GLU A 138 -33.47 12.39 -4.13
N CYS A 139 -32.38 12.17 -4.87
CA CYS A 139 -31.12 12.82 -4.56
C CYS A 139 -30.44 13.44 -5.74
N ALA A 140 -30.21 14.74 -5.69
CA ALA A 140 -29.45 15.49 -6.70
C ALA A 140 -27.95 15.69 -6.35
N ASP A 141 -27.55 15.33 -5.13
CA ASP A 141 -26.21 15.64 -4.64
C ASP A 141 -25.17 14.61 -5.08
N ARG A 142 -23.94 15.12 -5.30
CA ARG A 142 -22.78 14.29 -5.61
C ARG A 142 -22.36 13.53 -4.35
N GLU A 143 -22.16 12.21 -4.46
CA GLU A 143 -21.72 11.37 -3.34
C GLU A 143 -20.21 11.13 -3.31
N HIS A 144 -19.48 11.46 -4.37
CA HIS A 144 -18.03 11.57 -4.33
C HIS A 144 -17.56 12.82 -5.07
N VAL A 145 -16.62 13.52 -4.48
CA VAL A 145 -16.20 14.86 -4.91
C VAL A 145 -14.69 15.01 -4.92
N LEU A 146 -14.20 15.73 -5.91
CA LEU A 146 -12.86 16.29 -5.97
C LEU A 146 -12.99 17.69 -6.56
N ASP A 147 -12.97 18.71 -5.72
CA ASP A 147 -13.19 20.09 -6.13
C ASP A 147 -11.87 20.88 -6.15
N PHE A 148 -11.78 21.82 -7.09
CA PHE A 148 -10.58 22.58 -7.38
C PHE A 148 -10.77 24.08 -7.14
N ILE A 149 -9.64 24.76 -6.95
CA ILE A 149 -9.51 26.20 -7.12
C ILE A 149 -8.53 26.44 -8.26
N HIS A 150 -8.93 27.18 -9.26
CA HIS A 150 -8.10 27.53 -10.40
C HIS A 150 -7.52 28.92 -10.25
N VAL A 151 -6.24 29.09 -10.52
CA VAL A 151 -5.55 30.36 -10.53
C VAL A 151 -5.41 30.86 -11.97
N THR A 152 -6.05 31.97 -12.27
CA THR A 152 -6.15 32.53 -13.64
C THR A 152 -4.91 33.27 -14.14
N SER A 153 -3.83 33.35 -13.34
CA SER A 153 -2.60 34.07 -13.73
C SER A 153 -1.42 33.10 -13.76
N THR A 154 -0.74 33.04 -14.89
CA THR A 154 0.47 32.23 -15.13
C THR A 154 1.74 32.82 -14.51
N ALA A 155 1.68 33.98 -13.84
CA ALA A 155 2.84 34.49 -13.11
C ALA A 155 3.18 33.58 -11.95
N ALA A 156 4.43 33.18 -11.81
CA ALA A 156 4.93 32.36 -10.69
C ALA A 156 4.51 33.03 -9.35
N ARG A 157 3.51 32.46 -8.67
CA ARG A 157 3.01 32.98 -7.40
C ARG A 157 3.68 32.26 -6.24
N PRO A 158 3.99 32.96 -5.15
CA PRO A 158 4.40 32.32 -3.90
C PRO A 158 3.32 31.32 -3.43
N VAL A 159 3.73 30.21 -2.85
CA VAL A 159 2.83 29.17 -2.32
C VAL A 159 1.82 29.74 -1.31
N GLU A 160 2.23 30.74 -0.55
CA GLU A 160 1.40 31.35 0.51
C GLU A 160 0.19 32.15 -0.04
N THR A 161 0.17 32.53 -1.30
CA THR A 161 -0.89 33.38 -1.89
C THR A 161 -2.03 32.59 -2.56
N VAL A 162 -1.89 31.28 -2.71
CA VAL A 162 -2.88 30.46 -3.44
C VAL A 162 -4.17 30.25 -2.65
N ALA A 163 -4.10 30.24 -1.33
CA ALA A 163 -5.24 29.92 -0.47
C ALA A 163 -6.46 30.88 -0.57
N CYS A 164 -6.29 32.05 -1.18
CA CYS A 164 -7.29 33.14 -1.08
C CYS A 164 -7.81 33.70 -2.41
N SER A 165 -7.31 33.30 -3.58
CA SER A 165 -7.66 33.98 -4.84
C SER A 165 -7.76 33.05 -6.04
N GLY A 166 -8.77 32.22 -6.06
CA GLY A 166 -9.07 31.36 -7.22
C GLY A 166 -10.56 31.29 -7.50
N VAL A 167 -10.92 30.78 -8.65
CA VAL A 167 -12.30 30.44 -9.01
C VAL A 167 -12.54 29.01 -8.55
N SER A 168 -13.53 28.82 -7.67
CA SER A 168 -13.97 27.48 -7.28
C SER A 168 -14.60 26.77 -8.45
N ASP A 169 -14.18 25.56 -8.73
CA ASP A 169 -14.70 24.71 -9.79
C ASP A 169 -15.03 23.31 -9.22
N PRO A 170 -16.28 23.08 -8.87
CA PRO A 170 -16.75 21.76 -8.51
C PRO A 170 -16.65 20.80 -9.69
N SER A 171 -15.86 19.74 -9.54
CA SER A 171 -15.69 18.73 -10.58
C SER A 171 -17.01 18.03 -10.92
N ARG A 172 -17.15 17.61 -12.17
CA ARG A 172 -18.21 16.68 -12.60
C ARG A 172 -17.68 15.27 -12.58
N VAL A 173 -18.51 14.35 -12.08
CA VAL A 173 -18.18 12.92 -12.09
C VAL A 173 -18.70 12.31 -13.38
N GLU A 174 -17.81 11.63 -14.10
CA GLU A 174 -18.14 10.81 -15.27
C GLU A 174 -17.68 9.39 -15.01
N VAL A 175 -18.62 8.43 -15.07
CA VAL A 175 -18.33 7.00 -14.92
C VAL A 175 -18.09 6.39 -16.29
N ASP A 176 -16.92 5.82 -16.49
CA ASP A 176 -16.52 5.17 -17.74
C ASP A 176 -16.76 3.66 -17.71
N GLN A 177 -16.65 3.06 -16.52
CA GLN A 177 -16.77 1.62 -16.33
C GLN A 177 -17.52 1.30 -15.04
N LEU A 178 -18.49 0.41 -15.13
CA LEU A 178 -19.19 -0.22 -14.02
C LEU A 178 -19.24 -1.72 -14.29
N THR A 179 -18.59 -2.53 -13.43
CA THR A 179 -18.50 -3.99 -13.62
C THR A 179 -18.49 -4.71 -12.28
N VAL A 180 -18.92 -5.96 -12.28
CA VAL A 180 -18.67 -6.89 -11.19
C VAL A 180 -17.24 -7.41 -11.32
N GLU A 181 -16.36 -7.04 -10.40
CA GLU A 181 -14.95 -7.47 -10.37
C GLU A 181 -14.79 -8.85 -9.71
N GLU A 182 -15.55 -9.10 -8.63
CA GLU A 182 -15.63 -10.39 -7.96
C GLU A 182 -17.09 -10.76 -7.71
N ALA A 183 -17.48 -11.97 -8.08
CA ALA A 183 -18.83 -12.52 -7.92
C ALA A 183 -18.77 -13.86 -7.17
N GLY A 184 -18.31 -13.84 -5.96
CA GLY A 184 -18.26 -15.06 -5.16
C GLY A 184 -19.48 -15.20 -4.24
N PRO A 185 -19.69 -16.38 -3.65
CA PRO A 185 -20.87 -16.64 -2.82
C PRO A 185 -20.83 -15.97 -1.43
N ILE A 186 -19.65 -15.59 -0.95
CA ILE A 186 -19.46 -14.90 0.35
C ILE A 186 -19.13 -13.43 0.15
N HIS A 187 -18.27 -13.11 -0.81
CA HIS A 187 -17.76 -11.80 -1.05
C HIS A 187 -17.97 -11.39 -2.51
N GLY A 188 -18.47 -10.19 -2.71
CA GLY A 188 -18.65 -9.59 -4.04
C GLY A 188 -18.04 -8.20 -4.11
N VAL A 189 -17.51 -7.82 -5.26
CA VAL A 189 -16.90 -6.52 -5.51
C VAL A 189 -17.49 -5.89 -6.74
N VAL A 190 -17.97 -4.66 -6.60
CA VAL A 190 -18.38 -3.80 -7.70
C VAL A 190 -17.30 -2.76 -7.94
N LEU A 191 -16.77 -2.74 -9.15
CA LEU A 191 -15.77 -1.80 -9.62
C LEU A 191 -16.42 -0.67 -10.40
N VAL A 192 -16.11 0.57 -10.01
CA VAL A 192 -16.49 1.80 -10.69
C VAL A 192 -15.22 2.55 -11.07
N ARG A 193 -15.01 2.84 -12.34
CA ARG A 193 -13.93 3.71 -12.83
C ARG A 193 -14.50 4.86 -13.59
N GLY A 194 -13.84 6.00 -13.48
CA GLY A 194 -14.28 7.21 -14.16
C GLY A 194 -13.32 8.36 -13.93
N ASN A 195 -13.84 9.55 -14.15
CA ASN A 195 -13.06 10.78 -14.12
C ASN A 195 -13.79 11.88 -13.36
N TYR A 196 -13.04 12.62 -12.54
CA TYR A 196 -13.44 13.94 -12.09
C TYR A 196 -13.04 14.95 -13.16
N ARG A 197 -14.04 15.54 -13.82
CA ARG A 197 -13.82 16.56 -14.85
C ARG A 197 -14.09 17.94 -14.29
N TYR A 198 -13.20 18.86 -14.59
CA TYR A 198 -13.32 20.25 -14.19
C TYR A 198 -12.95 21.19 -15.33
N GLN A 199 -13.39 22.47 -15.24
CA GLN A 199 -13.07 23.47 -16.24
C GLN A 199 -11.60 23.83 -16.15
N HIS A 200 -10.87 23.49 -17.17
CA HIS A 200 -9.46 23.83 -17.26
C HIS A 200 -9.33 25.29 -17.72
N VAL A 201 -8.57 26.10 -16.99
CA VAL A 201 -8.24 27.45 -17.41
C VAL A 201 -7.05 27.31 -18.32
N ALA A 202 -6.08 27.36 -18.59
CA ALA A 202 -5.03 27.12 -19.56
C ALA A 202 -3.86 26.37 -18.91
N SER A 203 -3.45 25.26 -19.51
CA SER A 203 -2.25 24.55 -19.02
C SER A 203 -1.00 25.38 -19.26
N THR A 204 -0.11 25.40 -18.26
CA THR A 204 1.25 25.92 -18.39
C THR A 204 2.19 24.87 -18.99
N ILE A 205 1.74 23.64 -19.14
CA ILE A 205 2.52 22.52 -19.67
C ILE A 205 2.47 22.54 -21.18
N GLU A 206 3.58 22.81 -21.83
CA GLU A 206 3.68 22.85 -23.29
C GLU A 206 3.34 21.48 -23.91
N GLY A 207 2.43 21.50 -24.86
CA GLY A 207 1.99 20.30 -25.61
C GLY A 207 1.03 19.40 -24.83
N ILE A 208 0.52 19.80 -23.67
CA ILE A 208 -0.59 19.13 -22.98
C ILE A 208 -1.86 19.94 -23.15
N THR A 209 -2.82 19.37 -23.85
CA THR A 209 -4.06 20.07 -24.29
C THR A 209 -5.32 19.56 -23.61
N LYS A 210 -5.22 18.52 -22.75
CA LYS A 210 -6.40 17.95 -22.11
C LYS A 210 -6.96 18.88 -21.03
N ALA A 211 -8.27 19.08 -21.11
CA ALA A 211 -9.04 19.61 -20.00
C ALA A 211 -8.75 18.82 -18.71
N GLY A 212 -8.81 19.49 -17.56
CA GLY A 212 -8.54 18.88 -16.27
C GLY A 212 -9.39 17.62 -16.05
N VAL A 213 -8.73 16.48 -15.98
CA VAL A 213 -9.33 15.15 -15.79
C VAL A 213 -8.51 14.42 -14.76
N CYS A 214 -9.13 14.09 -13.61
CA CYS A 214 -8.48 13.26 -12.61
C CYS A 214 -9.18 11.89 -12.59
N PRO A 215 -8.50 10.81 -13.01
CA PRO A 215 -9.09 9.49 -12.99
C PRO A 215 -9.32 9.01 -11.56
N PHE A 216 -10.42 8.27 -11.36
CA PHE A 216 -10.69 7.60 -10.10
C PHE A 216 -11.03 6.11 -10.29
N THR A 217 -10.82 5.36 -9.22
CA THR A 217 -11.28 3.97 -9.08
C THR A 217 -11.95 3.81 -7.72
N ILE A 218 -13.18 3.28 -7.73
CA ILE A 218 -13.91 2.93 -6.52
C ILE A 218 -14.20 1.44 -6.57
N ARG A 219 -13.94 0.71 -5.46
CA ARG A 219 -14.38 -0.65 -5.23
C ARG A 219 -15.32 -0.68 -4.05
N LEU A 220 -16.50 -1.23 -4.26
CA LEU A 220 -17.48 -1.48 -3.20
C LEU A 220 -17.49 -2.96 -2.90
N HIS A 221 -17.19 -3.32 -1.66
CA HIS A 221 -17.11 -4.69 -1.17
C HIS A 221 -18.34 -5.01 -0.35
N PHE A 222 -18.95 -6.14 -0.63
CA PHE A 222 -20.15 -6.64 0.01
C PHE A 222 -19.95 -8.09 0.46
N TRP A 223 -20.61 -8.47 1.57
CA TRP A 223 -20.49 -9.82 2.13
C TRP A 223 -21.85 -10.42 2.41
N ALA A 224 -22.02 -11.71 2.13
CA ALA A 224 -23.23 -12.48 2.43
C ALA A 224 -23.63 -12.34 3.90
N GLY A 225 -24.90 -12.05 4.15
CA GLY A 225 -25.45 -11.88 5.49
C GLY A 225 -25.03 -10.60 6.22
N SER A 226 -24.34 -9.67 5.56
CA SER A 226 -23.78 -8.47 6.19
C SER A 226 -24.47 -7.18 5.74
N ARG A 227 -24.56 -6.21 6.66
CA ARG A 227 -24.98 -4.82 6.40
C ARG A 227 -23.79 -3.88 6.21
N LEU A 228 -22.57 -4.42 6.20
CA LEU A 228 -21.34 -3.67 5.98
C LEU A 228 -21.09 -3.48 4.50
N VAL A 229 -20.68 -2.27 4.13
CA VAL A 229 -20.10 -1.97 2.82
C VAL A 229 -18.74 -1.34 3.04
N SER A 230 -17.68 -1.99 2.57
CA SER A 230 -16.36 -1.37 2.55
C SER A 230 -16.09 -0.77 1.20
N MET A 231 -15.37 0.33 1.16
CA MET A 231 -15.01 1.03 -0.06
C MET A 231 -13.50 1.24 -0.11
N GLU A 232 -12.89 0.88 -1.23
CA GLU A 232 -11.58 1.39 -1.64
C GLU A 232 -11.81 2.54 -2.62
N HIS A 233 -11.25 3.72 -2.36
CA HIS A 233 -11.28 4.88 -3.25
C HIS A 233 -9.85 5.28 -3.60
N PHE A 234 -9.58 5.40 -4.88
CA PHE A 234 -8.33 5.93 -5.44
C PHE A 234 -8.63 7.04 -6.42
N PHE A 235 -7.83 8.08 -6.43
CA PHE A 235 -7.79 9.05 -7.52
C PHE A 235 -6.34 9.42 -7.84
N ALA A 236 -6.09 9.87 -9.07
CA ALA A 236 -4.83 10.47 -9.46
C ALA A 236 -5.01 11.92 -9.88
N PHE A 237 -4.14 12.79 -9.39
CA PHE A 237 -4.11 14.19 -9.79
C PHE A 237 -3.49 14.29 -11.19
N ASP A 238 -4.29 14.54 -12.19
CA ASP A 238 -3.85 14.71 -13.59
C ASP A 238 -4.00 16.16 -14.08
N GLY A 239 -4.09 17.10 -13.16
CA GLY A 239 -4.16 18.55 -13.41
C GLY A 239 -2.80 19.20 -13.68
N ASP A 240 -2.82 20.51 -13.85
CA ASP A 240 -1.62 21.34 -13.91
C ASP A 240 -1.28 21.90 -12.50
N PRO A 241 -0.20 21.43 -11.86
CA PRO A 241 0.13 21.83 -10.49
C PRO A 241 0.38 23.33 -10.30
N ASP A 242 0.62 24.09 -11.37
CA ASP A 242 0.84 25.55 -11.27
C ASP A 242 -0.46 26.37 -11.27
N VAL A 243 -1.58 25.78 -11.68
CA VAL A 243 -2.87 26.47 -11.81
C VAL A 243 -4.05 25.76 -11.16
N ASP A 244 -3.95 24.43 -10.97
CA ASP A 244 -5.03 23.59 -10.43
C ASP A 244 -4.69 23.14 -9.00
N PHE A 245 -5.49 23.56 -8.03
CA PHE A 245 -5.28 23.25 -6.62
C PHE A 245 -6.49 22.53 -6.05
N VAL A 246 -6.28 21.46 -5.30
CA VAL A 246 -7.38 20.69 -4.70
C VAL A 246 -7.93 21.44 -3.49
N ARG A 247 -9.18 21.85 -3.56
CA ARG A 247 -9.88 22.54 -2.48
C ARG A 247 -10.38 21.56 -1.43
N GLN A 248 -10.98 20.47 -1.89
CA GLN A 248 -11.54 19.42 -1.05
C GLN A 248 -11.72 18.11 -1.84
N SER A 249 -11.67 17.02 -1.12
CA SER A 249 -11.98 15.68 -1.65
C SER A 249 -12.79 14.91 -0.62
N GLY A 250 -13.84 14.22 -1.03
CA GLY A 250 -14.70 13.54 -0.06
C GLY A 250 -15.64 12.51 -0.68
N ILE A 251 -16.19 11.70 0.20
CA ILE A 251 -17.22 10.69 -0.05
C ILE A 251 -18.39 11.00 0.88
N GLY A 252 -19.58 11.08 0.35
CA GLY A 252 -20.76 11.37 1.17
C GLY A 252 -22.00 10.62 0.71
N LEU A 253 -22.98 10.56 1.59
CA LEU A 253 -24.27 9.95 1.31
C LEU A 253 -25.39 10.91 1.70
N SER A 254 -26.43 10.96 0.90
CA SER A 254 -27.69 11.58 1.27
C SER A 254 -28.67 10.51 1.71
N LEU A 255 -28.96 10.47 2.99
CA LEU A 255 -29.76 9.43 3.64
C LEU A 255 -30.99 10.06 4.30
N PRO A 256 -32.17 10.05 3.68
CA PRO A 256 -33.39 10.62 4.24
C PRO A 256 -33.73 10.13 5.65
N PRO A 257 -33.50 8.86 6.03
CA PRO A 257 -33.73 8.44 7.41
C PRO A 257 -32.89 9.15 8.47
N ILE A 258 -31.72 9.71 8.11
CA ILE A 258 -30.87 10.50 9.02
C ILE A 258 -31.53 11.81 9.44
N CYS A 259 -32.46 12.35 8.66
CA CYS A 259 -33.23 13.54 9.04
C CYS A 259 -34.02 13.35 10.37
N GLN A 260 -34.17 12.11 10.81
CA GLN A 260 -34.80 11.75 12.08
C GLN A 260 -33.79 11.45 13.20
N ALA A 261 -32.47 11.59 12.91
CA ALA A 261 -31.45 11.36 13.92
C ALA A 261 -31.55 12.42 15.01
N ASP A 262 -31.63 11.98 16.25
CA ASP A 262 -31.66 12.80 17.44
C ASP A 262 -30.33 12.80 18.20
N THR A 263 -29.43 11.89 17.85
CA THR A 263 -28.12 11.75 18.48
C THR A 263 -27.05 11.47 17.43
N LEU A 264 -25.88 12.09 17.63
CA LEU A 264 -24.66 11.86 16.87
C LEU A 264 -23.56 11.41 17.82
N SER A 265 -22.80 10.38 17.44
CA SER A 265 -21.63 9.92 18.19
C SER A 265 -20.41 9.92 17.27
N PHE A 266 -19.26 10.35 17.79
CA PHE A 266 -17.99 10.38 17.06
C PHE A 266 -16.95 9.55 17.78
N GLY A 267 -16.26 8.70 17.03
CA GLY A 267 -15.11 7.94 17.50
C GLY A 267 -13.91 8.88 17.66
N ALA A 268 -13.57 9.12 18.92
CA ALA A 268 -12.53 10.06 19.32
C ALA A 268 -11.68 9.44 20.45
N ASP A 269 -10.44 9.88 20.64
CA ASP A 269 -9.56 9.47 21.74
C ASP A 269 -9.48 7.93 21.99
N THR A 270 -9.09 7.15 20.99
CA THR A 270 -8.83 5.72 21.15
C THR A 270 -9.92 4.98 21.98
N GLY A 271 -11.03 4.65 21.32
CA GLY A 271 -12.14 3.91 21.92
C GLY A 271 -13.08 4.74 22.81
N ARG A 272 -12.94 6.08 22.84
CA ARG A 272 -13.88 6.99 23.52
C ARG A 272 -14.80 7.65 22.51
N THR A 273 -16.09 7.57 22.78
CA THR A 273 -17.10 8.24 21.96
C THR A 273 -17.36 9.64 22.48
N ARG A 274 -17.49 10.62 21.57
CA ARG A 274 -17.97 11.97 21.86
C ARG A 274 -19.33 12.15 21.22
N ARG A 275 -20.29 12.62 22.00
CA ARG A 275 -21.64 12.88 21.53
C ARG A 275 -21.85 14.35 21.28
N ALA A 276 -22.43 14.68 20.14
CA ALA A 276 -22.93 15.98 19.80
C ALA A 276 -24.45 15.96 19.79
N LEU A 277 -25.09 17.02 20.21
CA LEU A 277 -26.54 17.16 20.08
C LEU A 277 -26.87 17.32 18.59
N ALA A 278 -27.95 16.69 18.16
CA ALA A 278 -28.45 16.85 16.81
C ALA A 278 -28.98 18.29 16.62
N GLY A 279 -28.05 19.21 16.35
CA GLY A 279 -28.36 20.57 15.94
C GLY A 279 -28.70 20.60 14.44
N LYS A 280 -28.20 21.61 13.71
CA LYS A 280 -28.27 21.60 12.24
C LYS A 280 -27.19 20.74 11.60
N ALA A 281 -25.95 20.88 12.08
CA ALA A 281 -24.84 20.08 11.65
C ALA A 281 -23.83 19.85 12.78
N ALA A 282 -23.04 18.78 12.71
CA ALA A 282 -21.91 18.53 13.59
C ALA A 282 -20.80 17.81 12.84
N GLY A 283 -19.58 17.83 13.36
CA GLY A 283 -18.45 17.17 12.70
C GLY A 283 -17.28 16.88 13.62
N LEU A 284 -16.39 16.04 13.13
CA LEU A 284 -15.09 15.70 13.68
C LEU A 284 -14.02 16.11 12.68
N TYR A 285 -13.07 16.93 13.07
CA TYR A 285 -11.95 17.36 12.24
C TYR A 285 -10.61 16.98 12.87
N GLN A 286 -9.78 16.27 12.15
CA GLN A 286 -8.37 15.99 12.51
C GLN A 286 -7.45 16.93 11.75
N GLY A 287 -6.93 17.93 12.45
CA GLY A 287 -6.13 19.02 11.85
C GLY A 287 -4.62 18.79 11.90
N SER A 288 -4.15 17.87 12.78
CA SER A 288 -2.75 17.45 12.87
C SER A 288 -2.68 16.06 13.50
N PRO A 289 -1.53 15.37 13.54
CA PRO A 289 -1.44 14.06 14.20
C PRO A 289 -1.66 14.10 15.72
N ASP A 290 -1.69 15.29 16.30
CA ASP A 290 -1.83 15.50 17.73
C ASP A 290 -3.02 16.40 18.10
N HIS A 291 -3.92 16.72 17.15
CA HIS A 291 -5.06 17.58 17.43
C HIS A 291 -6.28 17.27 16.57
N PHE A 292 -7.39 16.96 17.23
CA PHE A 292 -8.72 16.93 16.63
C PHE A 292 -9.71 17.80 17.41
N GLU A 293 -10.79 18.19 16.75
CA GLU A 293 -11.95 18.85 17.32
C GLU A 293 -13.25 18.15 16.92
N VAL A 294 -14.17 18.03 17.87
CA VAL A 294 -15.59 17.74 17.59
C VAL A 294 -16.35 19.05 17.75
N TRP A 295 -17.13 19.42 16.76
CA TRP A 295 -17.90 20.66 16.72
C TRP A 295 -19.38 20.41 16.40
N GLU A 296 -20.23 21.37 16.80
CA GLU A 296 -21.66 21.39 16.45
C GLU A 296 -22.10 22.81 16.08
N THR A 297 -23.13 22.90 15.25
CA THR A 297 -23.74 24.19 14.88
C THR A 297 -24.85 24.51 15.86
N GLY A 298 -24.71 25.61 16.62
CA GLY A 298 -25.74 26.14 17.52
C GLY A 298 -26.95 26.71 16.77
N ALA A 299 -28.01 27.00 17.51
CA ALA A 299 -29.26 27.49 16.96
C ALA A 299 -29.14 28.80 16.15
N ASN A 300 -28.09 29.58 16.40
CA ASN A 300 -27.78 30.83 15.69
C ASN A 300 -26.83 30.63 14.50
N GLY A 301 -26.49 29.39 14.14
CA GLY A 301 -25.54 29.07 13.08
C GLY A 301 -24.06 29.20 13.46
N VAL A 302 -23.76 29.50 14.72
CA VAL A 302 -22.36 29.57 15.21
C VAL A 302 -21.84 28.17 15.49
N ILE A 303 -20.63 27.89 15.02
CA ILE A 303 -19.93 26.62 15.30
C ILE A 303 -19.35 26.68 16.72
N ASN A 304 -19.67 25.67 17.53
CA ASN A 304 -19.16 25.52 18.88
C ASN A 304 -18.33 24.23 18.95
N THR A 305 -17.11 24.29 19.48
CA THR A 305 -16.32 23.10 19.77
C THR A 305 -16.84 22.43 21.04
N VAL A 306 -17.24 21.18 20.93
CA VAL A 306 -17.75 20.37 22.06
C VAL A 306 -16.71 19.45 22.67
N ALA A 307 -15.69 19.07 21.93
CA ALA A 307 -14.58 18.26 22.43
C ALA A 307 -13.29 18.53 21.63
N ARG A 308 -12.15 18.24 22.27
CA ARG A 308 -10.81 18.22 21.66
C ARG A 308 -10.03 17.03 22.17
N GLY A 309 -9.06 16.56 21.39
CA GLY A 309 -8.12 15.50 21.75
C GLY A 309 -6.98 15.40 20.77
N CYS A 310 -6.20 14.31 20.85
CA CYS A 310 -5.03 14.13 20.02
C CYS A 310 -5.33 13.36 18.72
N ARG A 311 -5.78 12.12 18.83
CA ARG A 311 -5.92 11.18 17.69
C ARG A 311 -7.32 10.59 17.71
N ALA A 312 -8.11 10.89 16.70
CA ALA A 312 -9.46 10.39 16.59
C ALA A 312 -9.51 9.04 15.89
N ASP A 313 -10.43 8.16 16.33
CA ASP A 313 -10.67 6.86 15.69
C ASP A 313 -11.32 6.99 14.30
N GLY A 314 -11.83 8.17 13.97
CA GLY A 314 -12.24 8.51 12.60
C GLY A 314 -13.54 7.86 12.12
N TRP A 315 -14.52 7.71 12.99
CA TRP A 315 -15.86 7.27 12.60
C TRP A 315 -16.94 8.16 13.23
N VAL A 316 -18.11 8.17 12.60
CA VAL A 316 -19.33 8.86 13.06
C VAL A 316 -20.51 7.90 13.01
N HIS A 317 -21.41 8.01 13.97
CA HIS A 317 -22.68 7.31 14.02
C HIS A 317 -23.82 8.32 14.17
N ALA A 318 -24.71 8.32 13.17
CA ALA A 318 -25.94 9.08 13.18
C ALA A 318 -27.12 8.12 13.30
N TYR A 319 -27.92 8.25 14.35
CA TYR A 319 -29.03 7.36 14.60
C TYR A 319 -30.25 8.03 15.21
N GLY A 320 -31.40 7.55 14.77
CA GLY A 320 -32.71 7.87 15.30
C GLY A 320 -33.37 6.64 15.93
N PRO A 321 -34.66 6.72 16.24
CA PRO A 321 -35.37 5.66 16.98
C PRO A 321 -35.41 4.29 16.29
N GLN A 322 -35.28 4.24 14.96
CA GLN A 322 -35.51 3.02 14.19
C GLN A 322 -34.31 2.62 13.30
N VAL A 323 -33.52 3.57 12.87
CA VAL A 323 -32.45 3.36 11.89
C VAL A 323 -31.23 4.19 12.25
N GLY A 324 -30.05 3.70 11.84
CA GLY A 324 -28.80 4.42 12.00
C GLY A 324 -27.74 3.98 10.98
N VAL A 325 -26.80 4.86 10.73
CA VAL A 325 -25.61 4.58 9.95
C VAL A 325 -24.38 4.97 10.73
N ALA A 326 -23.40 4.07 10.78
CA ALA A 326 -22.06 4.39 11.19
C ALA A 326 -21.14 4.41 9.97
N PHE A 327 -20.27 5.41 9.89
CA PHE A 327 -19.41 5.67 8.76
C PHE A 327 -18.02 6.07 9.23
N GLY A 328 -16.97 5.44 8.70
CA GLY A 328 -15.60 5.72 9.12
C GLY A 328 -14.57 5.61 8.00
N VAL A 329 -13.43 6.24 8.24
CA VAL A 329 -12.27 6.29 7.35
C VAL A 329 -11.08 5.67 8.06
N ARG A 330 -10.45 4.68 7.43
CA ARG A 330 -9.25 4.02 7.95
C ARG A 330 -8.06 4.97 7.92
N GLN A 331 -7.18 4.87 8.93
CA GLN A 331 -6.00 5.73 9.07
C GLN A 331 -6.36 7.23 9.07
N PHE A 332 -7.45 7.57 9.78
CA PHE A 332 -8.03 8.90 9.80
C PHE A 332 -7.06 9.96 10.31
N TRP A 333 -6.49 9.76 11.51
CA TRP A 333 -5.58 10.71 12.11
C TRP A 333 -4.18 10.70 11.47
N GLN A 334 -3.73 9.52 11.00
CA GLN A 334 -2.42 9.37 10.37
C GLN A 334 -2.32 10.18 9.07
N GLN A 335 -3.42 10.24 8.33
CA GLN A 335 -3.50 10.91 7.04
C GLN A 335 -4.29 12.23 7.12
N TYR A 336 -4.08 13.02 8.19
CA TYR A 336 -4.69 14.34 8.30
C TYR A 336 -4.33 15.20 7.07
N HIS A 337 -5.18 16.12 6.67
CA HIS A 337 -6.37 16.71 7.23
C HIS A 337 -7.65 15.98 6.78
N LYS A 338 -8.37 15.40 7.71
CA LYS A 338 -9.62 14.71 7.41
C LYS A 338 -10.74 15.20 8.31
N SER A 339 -11.97 15.14 7.81
CA SER A 339 -13.14 15.42 8.64
C SER A 339 -14.33 14.52 8.32
N LEU A 340 -15.21 14.38 9.29
CA LEU A 340 -16.51 13.71 9.16
C LEU A 340 -17.57 14.73 9.51
N HIS A 341 -18.53 14.97 8.62
CA HIS A 341 -19.63 15.90 8.81
C HIS A 341 -20.96 15.19 8.76
N VAL A 342 -21.91 15.63 9.58
CA VAL A 342 -23.31 15.20 9.52
C VAL A 342 -24.18 16.45 9.54
N ASP A 343 -24.99 16.62 8.53
CA ASP A 343 -26.10 17.57 8.52
C ASP A 343 -27.42 16.81 8.62
N VAL A 344 -27.96 16.79 9.83
CA VAL A 344 -29.21 16.07 10.13
C VAL A 344 -30.39 16.67 9.37
N ALA A 345 -30.41 18.00 9.16
CA ALA A 345 -31.53 18.67 8.52
C ALA A 345 -31.67 18.27 7.04
N SER A 346 -30.55 18.09 6.35
CA SER A 346 -30.55 17.62 4.95
C SER A 346 -30.40 16.10 4.80
N GLY A 347 -30.16 15.37 5.90
CA GLY A 347 -29.87 13.94 5.90
C GLY A 347 -28.55 13.59 5.24
N ARG A 348 -27.58 14.51 5.29
CA ARG A 348 -26.26 14.36 4.65
C ARG A 348 -25.21 13.91 5.65
N ILE A 349 -24.40 12.93 5.23
CA ILE A 349 -23.19 12.49 5.95
C ILE A 349 -22.01 12.46 4.98
N ASP A 350 -20.89 13.11 5.35
CA ASP A 350 -19.70 13.25 4.52
C ASP A 350 -18.44 12.83 5.26
N ALA A 351 -17.59 12.05 4.61
CA ALA A 351 -16.19 11.87 4.97
C ALA A 351 -15.31 12.65 4.01
N TRP A 352 -14.70 13.70 4.52
CA TRP A 352 -13.77 14.52 3.77
C TRP A 352 -12.37 13.91 3.86
N LEU A 353 -11.90 13.43 2.74
CA LEU A 353 -10.56 12.82 2.59
C LEU A 353 -9.47 13.90 2.53
N TRP A 354 -9.80 15.06 1.97
CA TRP A 354 -9.13 16.33 2.18
C TRP A 354 -10.18 17.33 2.66
N ALA A 355 -10.04 17.77 3.91
CA ALA A 355 -11.08 18.46 4.63
C ALA A 355 -11.29 19.90 4.15
N PRO A 356 -12.54 20.41 4.10
CA PRO A 356 -12.83 21.81 3.80
C PRO A 356 -12.29 22.78 4.86
N GLU A 357 -12.01 22.34 6.07
CA GLU A 357 -11.34 23.12 7.14
C GLU A 357 -9.85 23.33 6.87
N ALA A 358 -9.24 22.46 6.04
CA ALA A 358 -7.84 22.57 5.69
C ALA A 358 -7.57 23.70 4.69
N GLN A 359 -6.31 24.09 4.61
CA GLN A 359 -5.85 24.93 3.50
C GLN A 359 -5.99 24.16 2.16
N THR A 360 -6.08 24.90 1.07
CA THR A 360 -6.06 24.32 -0.28
C THR A 360 -4.78 23.53 -0.47
N LEU A 361 -4.91 22.29 -0.97
CA LEU A 361 -3.78 21.42 -1.24
C LEU A 361 -3.00 21.93 -2.45
N ASP A 362 -1.78 22.36 -2.20
CA ASP A 362 -0.86 22.90 -3.20
C ASP A 362 0.30 21.92 -3.41
N HIS A 363 0.26 21.21 -4.53
CA HIS A 363 1.28 20.21 -4.87
C HIS A 363 2.68 20.83 -5.08
N ARG A 364 2.80 22.12 -5.34
CA ARG A 364 4.11 22.80 -5.54
C ARG A 364 4.93 22.86 -4.25
N ARG A 365 4.30 22.67 -3.09
CA ARG A 365 4.97 22.70 -1.79
C ARG A 365 6.17 21.78 -1.73
N TYR A 366 6.04 20.55 -2.22
CA TYR A 366 7.11 19.55 -2.15
C TYR A 366 8.22 19.81 -3.19
N ALA A 367 7.91 20.44 -4.32
CA ALA A 367 8.92 20.79 -5.33
C ALA A 367 9.93 21.84 -4.83
N ARG A 368 9.64 22.57 -3.78
CA ARG A 368 10.54 23.56 -3.18
C ARG A 368 11.66 22.93 -2.35
N GLU A 369 11.40 21.76 -1.77
CA GLU A 369 12.33 21.12 -0.85
C GLU A 369 13.43 20.35 -1.58
N TRP A 370 13.24 20.05 -2.85
CA TRP A 370 14.23 19.37 -3.65
C TRP A 370 15.36 20.29 -4.11
N GLY A 371 16.59 19.91 -3.79
CA GLY A 371 17.80 20.57 -4.27
C GLY A 371 18.10 21.93 -3.65
N VAL A 372 17.35 22.36 -2.66
CA VAL A 372 17.71 23.54 -1.89
C VAL A 372 18.55 23.10 -0.68
N GLY A 373 19.83 22.83 -0.91
CA GLY A 373 20.83 23.02 0.12
C GLY A 373 20.80 24.49 0.53
N GLU A 374 21.26 24.83 1.74
CA GLU A 374 21.34 26.23 2.20
C GLU A 374 22.12 27.15 1.25
N ASP A 375 22.93 26.57 0.38
CA ASP A 375 23.70 27.21 -0.68
C ASP A 375 22.99 27.30 -2.03
N GLY A 376 21.76 26.78 -2.15
CA GLY A 376 20.93 26.88 -3.35
C GLY A 376 21.44 26.04 -4.54
N ALA A 377 22.43 25.22 -4.32
CA ALA A 377 23.04 24.41 -5.36
C ALA A 377 22.90 22.92 -5.06
N TYR A 378 22.07 22.25 -5.82
CA TYR A 378 22.30 20.86 -6.12
C TYR A 378 23.48 20.75 -7.08
N ASP A 379 24.23 19.65 -7.10
CA ASP A 379 25.45 19.47 -7.93
C ASP A 379 25.32 19.92 -9.39
N ASN A 380 24.15 20.28 -9.87
CA ASN A 380 23.82 20.66 -11.23
C ASN A 380 23.13 22.04 -11.37
N GLY A 381 23.12 22.87 -10.34
CA GLY A 381 22.57 24.22 -10.39
C GLY A 381 21.15 24.37 -9.83
N PRO A 382 20.54 25.55 -9.96
CA PRO A 382 19.22 25.83 -9.39
C PRO A 382 18.13 24.97 -10.02
N VAL A 383 17.20 24.46 -9.20
CA VAL A 383 16.07 23.66 -9.66
C VAL A 383 15.22 24.48 -10.64
N PRO A 384 15.02 24.02 -11.87
CA PRO A 384 14.15 24.69 -12.82
C PRO A 384 12.71 24.85 -12.29
N VAL A 385 12.11 26.00 -12.54
CA VAL A 385 10.73 26.31 -12.09
C VAL A 385 9.71 25.27 -12.59
N ASN A 386 9.95 24.67 -13.75
CA ASN A 386 9.10 23.66 -14.35
C ASN A 386 9.10 22.30 -13.61
N TYR A 387 10.02 22.05 -12.68
CA TYR A 387 10.02 20.80 -11.90
C TYR A 387 8.77 20.63 -11.01
N ARG A 388 8.09 21.73 -10.68
CA ARG A 388 6.81 21.69 -9.98
C ARG A 388 5.74 20.87 -10.72
N LEU A 389 5.84 20.80 -12.04
CA LEU A 389 4.93 20.04 -12.89
C LEU A 389 5.05 18.51 -12.69
N ALA A 390 6.07 18.05 -11.98
CA ALA A 390 6.27 16.63 -11.66
C ALA A 390 5.17 16.02 -10.78
N ALA A 391 4.38 16.84 -10.08
CA ALA A 391 3.22 16.39 -9.30
C ALA A 391 2.09 15.80 -10.15
N LYS A 392 2.10 16.05 -11.46
CA LYS A 392 1.11 15.45 -12.38
C LYS A 392 1.22 13.93 -12.37
N GLY A 393 0.09 13.28 -12.09
CA GLY A 393 0.00 11.83 -11.99
C GLY A 393 0.15 11.29 -10.56
N THR A 394 0.34 12.13 -9.53
CA THR A 394 0.36 11.70 -8.14
C THR A 394 -1.01 11.16 -7.73
N GLY A 395 -1.06 9.98 -7.14
CA GLY A 395 -2.28 9.34 -6.69
C GLY A 395 -2.50 9.39 -5.18
N LYS A 396 -3.71 9.02 -4.75
CA LYS A 396 -4.02 8.80 -3.35
C LYS A 396 -5.17 7.81 -3.18
N SER A 397 -4.98 6.83 -2.30
CA SER A 397 -5.99 5.84 -1.95
C SER A 397 -6.48 5.97 -0.52
N HIS A 398 -7.74 5.61 -0.30
CA HIS A 398 -8.41 5.61 1.00
C HIS A 398 -9.30 4.39 1.14
N GLU A 399 -9.51 3.96 2.37
CA GLU A 399 -10.49 2.92 2.70
C GLU A 399 -11.55 3.49 3.64
N LEU A 400 -12.82 3.16 3.37
CA LEU A 400 -13.98 3.61 4.13
C LEU A 400 -14.86 2.41 4.49
N LEU A 401 -15.60 2.51 5.59
CA LEU A 401 -16.55 1.50 6.00
C LEU A 401 -17.90 2.15 6.33
N PHE A 402 -18.97 1.60 5.76
CA PHE A 402 -20.36 1.92 6.10
C PHE A 402 -20.95 0.74 6.84
N CYS A 403 -21.63 1.02 7.95
CA CYS A 403 -22.44 0.06 8.70
C CYS A 403 -23.86 0.61 8.76
N PHE A 404 -24.76 0.01 7.97
CA PHE A 404 -26.17 0.36 7.98
C PHE A 404 -26.90 -0.55 8.97
N HIS A 405 -27.81 -0.02 9.79
CA HIS A 405 -28.51 -0.85 10.74
C HIS A 405 -29.93 -0.35 11.03
N THR A 406 -30.82 -1.29 11.33
CA THR A 406 -32.13 -1.04 11.92
C THR A 406 -32.07 -1.35 13.42
N GLY A 407 -32.83 -0.61 14.23
CA GLY A 407 -32.73 -0.71 15.69
C GLY A 407 -31.56 0.05 16.28
N GLN A 408 -31.29 -0.17 17.55
CA GLN A 408 -30.21 0.50 18.27
C GLN A 408 -28.91 -0.32 18.20
N GLU A 409 -27.84 0.30 17.77
CA GLU A 409 -26.47 -0.17 17.96
C GLU A 409 -25.80 0.67 19.06
N ASP A 410 -25.05 0.01 19.94
CA ASP A 410 -24.34 0.75 20.99
C ASP A 410 -22.95 1.23 20.50
N ASP A 411 -22.54 2.39 21.02
CA ASP A 411 -21.27 3.01 20.66
C ASP A 411 -20.06 2.13 20.96
N ALA A 412 -20.13 1.22 21.93
CA ALA A 412 -19.03 0.33 22.27
C ALA A 412 -18.87 -0.78 21.22
N SER A 413 -19.96 -1.35 20.73
CA SER A 413 -19.96 -2.31 19.62
C SER A 413 -19.42 -1.67 18.34
N LEU A 414 -19.86 -0.45 18.02
CA LEU A 414 -19.36 0.29 16.86
C LEU A 414 -17.88 0.64 17.00
N SER A 415 -17.43 1.03 18.18
CA SER A 415 -16.00 1.28 18.44
C SER A 415 -15.17 0.02 18.18
N GLN A 416 -15.64 -1.18 18.56
CA GLN A 416 -14.94 -2.42 18.25
C GLN A 416 -15.00 -2.79 16.76
N LEU A 417 -16.10 -2.47 16.09
CA LEU A 417 -16.23 -2.65 14.64
C LEU A 417 -15.20 -1.80 13.89
N PHE A 418 -15.13 -0.49 14.21
CA PHE A 418 -14.19 0.41 13.56
C PHE A 418 -12.73 0.16 13.99
N ALA A 419 -12.49 -0.33 15.21
CA ALA A 419 -11.18 -0.83 15.60
C ALA A 419 -10.76 -2.03 14.73
N ALA A 420 -11.69 -2.97 14.44
CA ALA A 420 -11.39 -4.09 13.54
C ALA A 420 -11.16 -3.62 12.09
N PHE A 421 -11.83 -2.56 11.66
CA PHE A 421 -11.60 -1.93 10.36
C PHE A 421 -10.22 -1.26 10.28
N GLU A 422 -9.85 -0.49 11.30
CA GLU A 422 -8.52 0.14 11.39
C GLU A 422 -7.40 -0.90 11.43
N GLU A 423 -7.54 -1.89 12.30
CA GLU A 423 -6.56 -2.94 12.52
C GLU A 423 -6.47 -3.94 11.36
N ARG A 424 -7.51 -4.16 10.59
CA ARG A 424 -7.64 -5.19 9.55
C ARG A 424 -7.31 -6.60 10.09
N PRO A 425 -8.27 -7.52 10.19
CA PRO A 425 -7.97 -8.91 10.53
C PRO A 425 -6.99 -9.54 9.55
N LEU A 426 -5.94 -10.16 10.05
CA LEU A 426 -4.93 -10.83 9.25
C LEU A 426 -5.01 -12.34 9.42
N VAL A 427 -4.92 -13.07 8.31
CA VAL A 427 -4.87 -14.54 8.28
C VAL A 427 -3.42 -14.97 8.12
N LEU A 428 -2.94 -15.84 8.99
CA LEU A 428 -1.60 -16.37 8.93
C LEU A 428 -1.60 -17.89 9.17
N ALA A 429 -1.03 -18.64 8.24
CA ALA A 429 -0.68 -20.04 8.42
C ALA A 429 0.57 -20.17 9.31
N PRO A 430 0.90 -21.35 9.84
CA PRO A 430 2.14 -21.56 10.57
C PRO A 430 3.36 -21.08 9.81
N LEU A 431 4.29 -20.44 10.51
CA LEU A 431 5.46 -19.79 9.89
C LEU A 431 6.31 -20.79 9.11
N GLU A 432 6.48 -21.97 9.66
CA GLU A 432 7.21 -23.07 9.02
C GLU A 432 6.54 -23.50 7.71
N GLN A 433 5.21 -23.60 7.70
CA GLN A 433 4.49 -23.95 6.48
C GLN A 433 4.60 -22.84 5.43
N CYS A 434 4.54 -21.57 5.84
CA CYS A 434 4.75 -20.46 4.91
C CYS A 434 6.14 -20.54 4.26
N ALA A 435 7.18 -20.83 5.03
CA ALA A 435 8.55 -21.00 4.51
C ALA A 435 8.70 -22.27 3.66
N GLU A 436 8.17 -23.41 4.12
CA GLU A 436 8.20 -24.70 3.38
C GLU A 436 7.42 -24.65 2.07
N SER A 437 6.42 -23.78 1.97
CA SER A 437 5.69 -23.55 0.71
C SER A 437 6.59 -23.06 -0.42
N LYS A 438 7.68 -22.36 -0.09
CA LYS A 438 8.59 -21.69 -1.02
C LYS A 438 7.90 -20.68 -1.96
N ALA A 439 6.69 -20.25 -1.60
CA ALA A 439 5.89 -19.37 -2.43
C ALA A 439 6.54 -17.98 -2.60
N LEU A 440 7.42 -17.58 -1.69
CA LEU A 440 8.21 -16.34 -1.74
C LEU A 440 9.73 -16.62 -1.77
N GLY A 441 10.14 -17.79 -2.26
CA GLY A 441 11.54 -18.23 -2.28
C GLY A 441 11.95 -19.00 -1.02
N HIS A 442 13.23 -19.23 -0.87
CA HIS A 442 13.82 -20.08 0.17
C HIS A 442 14.31 -19.26 1.36
N TYR A 443 13.41 -18.84 2.24
CA TYR A 443 13.75 -18.07 3.42
C TYR A 443 13.61 -18.89 4.71
N HIS A 444 14.27 -18.45 5.77
CA HIS A 444 14.21 -19.05 7.12
C HIS A 444 13.02 -18.50 7.90
N ALA A 445 12.09 -19.35 8.35
CA ALA A 445 11.07 -18.97 9.33
C ALA A 445 11.74 -18.70 10.69
N ARG A 446 11.29 -17.68 11.43
CA ARG A 446 11.84 -17.41 12.75
C ARG A 446 11.59 -18.59 13.69
N THR A 447 12.66 -19.17 14.17
CA THR A 447 12.65 -20.28 15.13
C THR A 447 13.47 -19.89 16.36
N ALA A 448 12.94 -20.08 17.56
CA ALA A 448 13.61 -19.75 18.80
C ALA A 448 14.95 -20.51 18.94
N GLY A 449 15.99 -19.81 19.31
CA GLY A 449 17.34 -20.37 19.48
C GLY A 449 18.15 -20.51 18.19
N ALA A 450 17.57 -20.25 17.03
CA ALA A 450 18.28 -20.28 15.75
C ALA A 450 18.62 -18.86 15.28
N PHE A 451 19.88 -18.62 14.93
CA PHE A 451 20.37 -17.35 14.37
C PHE A 451 20.01 -16.10 15.19
N GLU A 452 19.97 -16.18 16.50
CA GLU A 452 19.47 -15.10 17.40
C GLU A 452 20.16 -13.75 17.17
N ASP A 453 21.48 -13.73 16.89
CA ASP A 453 22.19 -12.48 16.62
C ASP A 453 21.78 -11.86 15.26
N LEU A 454 21.58 -12.66 14.23
CA LEU A 454 21.09 -12.18 12.95
C LEU A 454 19.63 -11.71 13.05
N GLU A 455 18.79 -12.42 13.81
CA GLU A 455 17.41 -12.02 14.08
C GLU A 455 17.37 -10.66 14.80
N ARG A 456 18.26 -10.44 15.77
CA ARG A 456 18.37 -9.15 16.44
C ARG A 456 18.80 -8.05 15.48
N ILE A 457 19.76 -8.33 14.59
CA ILE A 457 20.21 -7.39 13.56
C ILE A 457 19.06 -7.02 12.63
N ILE A 458 18.20 -7.96 12.25
CA ILE A 458 17.01 -7.69 11.43
C ILE A 458 16.00 -6.80 12.18
N GLN A 459 15.78 -7.06 13.47
CA GLN A 459 14.76 -6.37 14.24
C GLN A 459 15.10 -4.90 14.55
N LEU A 460 16.38 -4.59 14.78
CA LEU A 460 16.82 -3.26 15.22
C LEU A 460 16.44 -2.11 14.26
N PRO A 461 16.68 -2.21 12.93
CA PRO A 461 16.26 -1.16 12.00
C PRO A 461 14.75 -0.92 12.01
N PHE A 462 13.96 -1.98 12.17
CA PHE A 462 12.51 -1.86 12.23
C PHE A 462 12.04 -1.15 13.51
N ASP A 463 12.59 -1.50 14.65
CA ASP A 463 12.28 -0.82 15.92
C ASP A 463 12.65 0.66 15.86
N TYR A 464 13.79 0.96 15.23
CA TYR A 464 14.21 2.33 14.98
C TYR A 464 13.22 3.11 14.09
N LEU A 465 12.76 2.53 12.99
CA LEU A 465 11.76 3.14 12.11
C LEU A 465 10.50 3.57 12.85
N ARG A 466 9.99 2.71 13.70
CA ARG A 466 8.79 3.00 14.50
C ARG A 466 9.00 4.17 15.46
N VAL A 467 10.15 4.19 16.12
CA VAL A 467 10.51 5.29 17.03
C VAL A 467 10.70 6.58 16.25
N ALA A 468 11.41 6.53 15.11
CA ALA A 468 11.66 7.70 14.26
C ALA A 468 10.36 8.28 13.69
N GLN A 469 9.43 7.45 13.23
CA GLN A 469 8.12 7.88 12.75
C GLN A 469 7.38 8.70 13.81
N GLU A 470 7.34 8.22 15.06
CA GLU A 470 6.68 8.93 16.16
C GLU A 470 7.43 10.22 16.54
N GLN A 471 8.74 10.20 16.60
CA GLN A 471 9.54 11.36 16.99
C GLN A 471 9.55 12.46 15.93
N ALA A 472 9.69 12.09 14.67
CA ALA A 472 9.75 13.03 13.55
C ALA A 472 8.38 13.35 12.94
N ARG A 473 7.30 12.70 13.46
CA ARG A 473 5.91 12.92 13.00
C ARG A 473 5.73 12.67 11.50
N TRP A 474 6.19 11.51 11.01
CA TRP A 474 6.00 11.12 9.62
C TRP A 474 4.53 10.73 9.34
N TYR A 475 3.66 11.72 9.47
CA TYR A 475 2.21 11.61 9.26
C TYR A 475 1.74 12.75 8.37
N GLY A 476 0.66 12.54 7.65
CA GLY A 476 0.07 13.52 6.75
C GLY A 476 -0.58 12.87 5.55
N PHE A 477 -1.29 13.64 4.77
CA PHE A 477 -2.03 13.17 3.61
C PHE A 477 -1.15 12.40 2.62
N PHE A 478 0.02 12.95 2.28
CA PHE A 478 1.01 12.31 1.43
C PHE A 478 2.14 11.64 2.22
N ASP A 479 2.49 12.16 3.40
CA ASP A 479 3.68 11.73 4.14
C ASP A 479 3.49 10.41 4.89
N PHE A 480 2.25 9.98 5.18
CA PHE A 480 2.03 8.75 5.92
C PHE A 480 2.44 7.51 5.12
N GLY A 481 3.37 6.75 5.67
CA GLY A 481 3.99 5.58 5.03
C GLY A 481 5.35 5.88 4.42
N ASP A 482 5.68 7.16 4.22
CA ASP A 482 7.01 7.56 3.77
C ASP A 482 8.04 7.43 4.89
N VAL A 483 9.31 7.28 4.53
CA VAL A 483 10.41 7.15 5.47
C VAL A 483 11.55 8.09 5.09
N GLN A 484 12.01 8.87 6.04
CA GLN A 484 13.19 9.71 5.84
C GLN A 484 14.45 8.85 5.90
N SER A 485 15.31 8.97 4.89
CA SER A 485 16.41 8.04 4.68
C SER A 485 17.60 8.24 5.60
N CYS A 486 17.84 9.44 6.07
CA CYS A 486 18.99 9.74 6.90
C CYS A 486 18.81 10.95 7.81
N TYR A 487 19.51 10.93 8.92
CA TYR A 487 19.61 12.05 9.84
C TYR A 487 20.97 12.75 9.67
N ALA A 488 20.92 14.02 9.28
CA ALA A 488 22.03 14.98 9.35
C ALA A 488 23.32 14.67 8.61
N THR A 489 23.35 13.85 7.57
CA THR A 489 24.62 13.28 7.11
C THR A 489 25.32 14.00 5.99
N PHE A 490 24.62 14.43 4.98
CA PHE A 490 25.28 15.00 3.79
C PHE A 490 25.46 16.51 3.87
N HIS A 491 24.53 17.21 4.54
CA HIS A 491 24.48 18.68 4.57
C HIS A 491 24.86 19.30 5.91
N LYS A 492 25.33 18.52 6.89
CA LYS A 492 25.76 19.04 8.20
C LYS A 492 24.66 19.74 9.01
N HIS A 493 23.41 19.30 8.88
CA HIS A 493 22.29 19.83 9.63
C HIS A 493 21.89 18.90 10.77
N ASP A 494 21.44 19.48 11.90
CA ASP A 494 20.84 18.74 13.02
C ASP A 494 19.35 18.51 12.74
N ARG A 495 19.04 17.74 11.69
CA ARG A 495 17.66 17.39 11.32
C ARG A 495 17.62 16.12 10.47
N TRP A 496 16.44 15.52 10.39
CA TRP A 496 16.15 14.57 9.33
C TRP A 496 16.20 15.26 7.96
N GLU A 497 16.92 14.68 7.06
CA GLU A 497 16.88 15.12 5.69
C GLU A 497 15.61 14.58 5.04
N ASN A 498 14.81 15.46 4.43
CA ASN A 498 13.64 15.10 3.64
C ASN A 498 14.07 14.48 2.30
N ASP A 499 15.17 13.81 2.32
CA ASP A 499 15.83 13.24 1.20
C ASP A 499 15.65 11.73 1.30
N PHE A 500 14.49 11.26 0.86
CA PHE A 500 14.12 9.85 0.87
C PHE A 500 15.00 8.99 -0.04
N GLY A 501 16.28 9.20 0.03
CA GLY A 501 17.27 8.43 -0.65
C GLY A 501 18.02 9.15 -1.75
N ARG A 502 18.83 10.07 -1.37
CA ARG A 502 19.74 10.82 -2.26
C ARG A 502 20.51 9.90 -3.22
N TRP A 503 20.67 10.31 -4.45
CA TRP A 503 21.35 9.61 -5.53
C TRP A 503 20.64 8.40 -6.13
N GLY A 504 19.34 8.27 -5.92
CA GLY A 504 18.58 7.13 -6.41
C GLY A 504 19.02 5.79 -5.79
N TRP A 505 19.79 5.86 -4.71
CA TRP A 505 20.36 4.72 -4.00
C TRP A 505 19.65 4.44 -2.70
N GLY A 506 19.03 5.46 -2.20
CA GLY A 506 18.66 5.51 -0.83
C GLY A 506 17.18 5.64 -0.59
N ASN A 507 16.32 5.59 -1.58
CA ASN A 507 14.92 5.37 -1.26
C ASN A 507 14.78 4.00 -0.62
N GLY A 508 14.89 3.98 0.70
CA GLY A 508 14.69 2.77 1.47
C GLY A 508 13.35 2.14 1.17
N ASP A 509 12.37 2.97 0.87
CA ASP A 509 11.04 2.57 0.44
C ASP A 509 11.01 2.04 -1.01
N GLN A 510 11.57 2.75 -1.98
CA GLN A 510 11.54 2.35 -3.39
C GLN A 510 12.64 1.31 -3.73
N VAL A 511 13.89 1.73 -3.69
CA VAL A 511 15.04 0.93 -4.17
C VAL A 511 15.39 -0.18 -3.20
N GLY A 512 15.36 0.09 -1.91
CA GLY A 512 15.58 -0.90 -0.86
C GLY A 512 14.42 -1.87 -0.69
N ARG A 513 13.26 -1.54 -1.25
CA ARG A 513 12.05 -2.37 -1.18
C ARG A 513 11.64 -2.67 0.25
N LEU A 514 11.59 -1.62 1.06
CA LEU A 514 11.25 -1.73 2.48
C LEU A 514 9.91 -2.44 2.71
N ASN A 515 8.89 -2.09 1.92
CA ASN A 515 7.59 -2.75 2.01
C ASN A 515 7.66 -4.26 1.75
N TYR A 516 8.43 -4.69 0.73
CA TYR A 516 8.67 -6.11 0.46
C TYR A 516 9.41 -6.79 1.63
N ALA A 517 10.49 -6.17 2.12
CA ALA A 517 11.27 -6.68 3.24
C ALA A 517 10.41 -6.87 4.50
N LEU A 518 9.59 -5.89 4.85
CA LEU A 518 8.71 -5.94 6.02
C LEU A 518 7.54 -6.91 5.85
N MET A 519 6.96 -7.05 4.66
CA MET A 519 5.96 -8.09 4.36
C MET A 519 6.56 -9.49 4.55
N LEU A 520 7.79 -9.70 4.08
CA LEU A 520 8.51 -10.96 4.30
C LEU A 520 8.76 -11.19 5.80
N GLN A 521 9.14 -10.13 6.56
CA GLN A 521 9.28 -10.23 8.01
C GLN A 521 7.96 -10.64 8.69
N TYR A 522 6.83 -10.07 8.25
CA TYR A 522 5.53 -10.47 8.77
C TYR A 522 5.27 -11.97 8.56
N ILE A 523 5.46 -12.47 7.36
CA ILE A 523 5.19 -13.88 7.01
C ILE A 523 6.11 -14.83 7.80
N ARG A 524 7.36 -14.46 8.04
CA ARG A 524 8.34 -15.29 8.73
C ARG A 524 8.34 -15.19 10.25
N THR A 525 7.76 -14.12 10.82
CA THR A 525 7.74 -13.87 12.26
C THR A 525 6.34 -13.83 12.87
N GLY A 526 5.34 -13.55 12.07
CA GLY A 526 3.97 -13.32 12.53
C GLY A 526 3.78 -11.99 13.28
N ASP A 527 4.76 -11.07 13.22
CA ASP A 527 4.66 -9.77 13.86
C ASP A 527 3.81 -8.81 13.01
N ARG A 528 2.60 -8.54 13.50
CA ARG A 528 1.62 -7.66 12.88
C ARG A 528 2.17 -6.26 12.57
N GLN A 529 3.05 -5.72 13.39
CA GLN A 529 3.57 -4.36 13.20
C GLN A 529 4.40 -4.25 11.92
N ASN A 530 5.10 -5.33 11.55
CA ASN A 530 5.78 -5.41 10.26
C ASN A 530 4.80 -5.26 9.10
N PHE A 531 3.63 -5.92 9.18
CA PHE A 531 2.59 -5.82 8.16
C PHE A 531 2.01 -4.40 8.05
N LEU A 532 1.62 -3.81 9.17
CA LEU A 532 0.97 -2.48 9.18
C LEU A 532 1.91 -1.39 8.63
N PHE A 533 3.17 -1.43 9.02
CA PHE A 533 4.17 -0.50 8.50
C PHE A 533 4.44 -0.72 7.01
N ALA A 534 4.57 -1.99 6.60
CA ALA A 534 4.77 -2.36 5.19
C ALA A 534 3.58 -1.94 4.31
N GLU A 535 2.35 -2.10 4.80
CA GLU A 535 1.14 -1.69 4.08
C GLU A 535 1.11 -0.18 3.87
N ALA A 536 1.40 0.60 4.92
CA ALA A 536 1.46 2.06 4.83
C ALA A 536 2.54 2.51 3.83
N ASN A 537 3.75 1.94 3.94
CA ASN A 537 4.86 2.25 3.02
C ASN A 537 4.55 1.83 1.58
N MET A 538 3.99 0.65 1.37
CA MET A 538 3.61 0.18 0.04
C MET A 538 2.59 1.12 -0.61
N ARG A 539 1.56 1.56 0.14
CA ARG A 539 0.58 2.51 -0.36
C ARG A 539 1.22 3.86 -0.68
N HIS A 540 2.10 4.36 0.19
CA HIS A 540 2.81 5.60 -0.07
C HIS A 540 3.59 5.52 -1.38
N VAL A 541 4.47 4.53 -1.53
CA VAL A 541 5.31 4.37 -2.73
C VAL A 541 4.45 4.30 -4.01
N HIS A 542 3.40 3.50 -3.99
CA HIS A 542 2.62 3.24 -5.19
C HIS A 542 1.48 4.23 -5.44
N ASP A 543 1.08 5.03 -4.47
CA ASP A 543 0.13 6.12 -4.70
C ASP A 543 0.85 7.44 -4.99
N VAL A 544 1.93 7.75 -4.26
CA VAL A 544 2.55 9.06 -4.22
C VAL A 544 3.82 9.14 -5.05
N ASP A 545 4.74 8.17 -4.91
CA ASP A 545 6.02 8.18 -5.61
C ASP A 545 5.92 7.68 -7.06
N VAL A 546 4.87 6.94 -7.39
CA VAL A 546 4.59 6.47 -8.76
C VAL A 546 3.70 7.48 -9.48
N THR A 547 4.03 7.80 -10.73
CA THR A 547 3.13 8.60 -11.58
C THR A 547 2.10 7.72 -12.26
N HIS A 548 0.83 8.18 -12.25
CA HIS A 548 -0.33 7.48 -12.84
C HIS A 548 -0.82 8.15 -14.13
N THR A 549 -0.10 9.16 -14.63
CA THR A 549 -0.48 9.85 -15.86
C THR A 549 0.13 9.23 -17.11
N THR A 550 -0.66 9.20 -18.18
CA THR A 550 -0.19 8.82 -19.52
C THR A 550 0.45 9.98 -20.28
N GLU A 551 0.35 11.19 -19.75
CA GLU A 551 0.86 12.43 -20.35
C GLU A 551 1.79 13.16 -19.39
N TYR A 552 2.87 12.49 -19.00
CA TYR A 552 3.86 13.07 -18.10
C TYR A 552 4.53 14.30 -18.76
N PRO A 553 4.72 15.41 -18.02
CA PRO A 553 5.22 16.67 -18.59
C PRO A 553 6.68 16.60 -19.07
N PHE A 554 7.47 15.69 -18.50
CA PHE A 554 8.87 15.54 -18.85
C PHE A 554 9.08 14.30 -19.72
N LYS A 555 9.89 14.44 -20.77
CA LYS A 555 10.20 13.32 -21.67
C LYS A 555 11.36 12.50 -21.10
N MET A 556 11.21 11.19 -21.14
CA MET A 556 12.32 10.25 -21.06
C MET A 556 12.77 9.92 -22.49
N GLY A 557 13.74 10.66 -23.03
CA GLY A 557 14.07 10.58 -24.44
C GLY A 557 13.08 11.38 -25.32
N GLU A 558 13.25 11.35 -26.63
CA GLU A 558 12.51 12.25 -27.53
C GLU A 558 11.04 11.92 -27.74
N GLU A 559 10.57 10.68 -27.42
CA GLU A 559 9.27 10.19 -27.88
C GLU A 559 8.36 9.60 -26.77
N PHE A 560 8.83 9.41 -25.54
CA PHE A 560 8.09 8.62 -24.57
C PHE A 560 7.52 9.45 -23.40
N ARG A 561 6.21 9.69 -23.39
CA ARG A 561 5.47 10.44 -22.35
C ARG A 561 4.55 9.58 -21.51
N ASN A 562 4.16 8.37 -21.96
CA ASN A 562 3.30 7.49 -21.18
C ASN A 562 4.13 6.76 -20.12
N LEU A 563 4.35 7.43 -19.00
CA LEU A 563 5.17 6.97 -17.89
C LEU A 563 4.36 6.43 -16.71
N ALA A 564 3.05 6.21 -16.90
CA ALA A 564 2.22 5.58 -15.87
C ALA A 564 2.86 4.28 -15.36
N GLY A 565 2.94 4.13 -14.05
CA GLY A 565 3.63 3.03 -13.39
C GLY A 565 5.12 3.26 -13.14
N SER A 566 5.69 4.40 -13.59
CA SER A 566 7.08 4.77 -13.29
C SER A 566 7.19 5.52 -11.96
N ALA A 567 8.25 5.28 -11.21
CA ALA A 567 8.50 5.98 -9.96
C ALA A 567 9.46 7.17 -10.12
N HIS A 568 9.25 8.20 -9.32
CA HIS A 568 10.16 9.35 -9.19
C HIS A 568 11.54 8.90 -8.71
N ARG A 569 12.59 9.60 -9.13
CA ARG A 569 13.98 9.24 -8.87
C ARG A 569 14.68 10.30 -8.04
N HIS A 570 15.92 10.03 -7.64
CA HIS A 570 16.83 10.99 -7.06
C HIS A 570 16.35 11.65 -5.77
N ASN A 571 15.84 10.86 -4.83
CA ASN A 571 15.75 11.30 -3.45
C ASN A 571 14.87 12.50 -3.17
N ALA A 572 13.92 12.68 -4.00
CA ALA A 572 13.04 13.76 -3.79
C ALA A 572 11.91 13.29 -2.88
N GLN A 573 11.52 14.13 -1.97
CA GLN A 573 10.27 13.94 -1.29
C GLN A 573 9.15 13.85 -2.33
N HIS A 574 8.46 12.70 -2.37
CA HIS A 574 7.34 12.45 -3.26
C HIS A 574 7.73 12.68 -4.74
N TRP A 575 7.16 13.67 -5.39
CA TRP A 575 7.37 14.02 -6.79
C TRP A 575 8.37 15.17 -7.02
N ALA A 576 9.13 15.58 -6.03
CA ALA A 576 10.02 16.73 -6.17
C ALA A 576 11.09 16.53 -7.27
N CYS A 577 11.47 15.30 -7.61
CA CYS A 577 12.28 15.00 -8.77
C CYS A 577 11.44 14.73 -10.02
N PRO A 578 11.65 15.44 -11.14
CA PRO A 578 10.88 15.23 -12.36
C PRO A 578 11.28 13.98 -13.14
N TYR A 579 12.42 13.39 -12.81
CA TYR A 579 12.88 12.18 -13.50
C TYR A 579 12.18 10.96 -12.91
N VAL A 580 11.45 10.24 -13.77
CA VAL A 580 10.78 8.99 -13.42
C VAL A 580 11.39 7.81 -14.17
N GLY A 581 11.20 6.60 -13.68
CA GLY A 581 11.69 5.38 -14.33
C GLY A 581 11.13 4.12 -13.69
N SER A 582 11.32 2.98 -14.34
CA SER A 582 10.86 1.67 -13.85
C SER A 582 11.54 1.24 -12.55
N ARG A 583 12.68 1.74 -12.27
CA ARG A 583 13.62 1.34 -11.22
C ARG A 583 13.05 1.37 -9.79
N GLY A 584 12.24 2.39 -9.47
CA GLY A 584 11.55 2.50 -8.19
C GLY A 584 10.16 1.83 -8.15
N ALA A 585 9.59 1.53 -9.32
CA ALA A 585 8.28 0.92 -9.45
C ALA A 585 8.35 -0.60 -9.33
N HIS A 586 8.80 -1.11 -8.19
CA HIS A 586 9.02 -2.54 -7.99
C HIS A 586 7.72 -3.25 -7.56
N PRO A 587 7.24 -4.29 -8.27
CA PRO A 587 5.91 -4.87 -8.02
C PRO A 587 5.84 -5.74 -6.75
N MET A 588 6.97 -6.11 -6.13
CA MET A 588 7.03 -7.20 -5.15
C MET A 588 6.26 -6.92 -3.85
N GLY A 589 6.30 -5.68 -3.34
CA GLY A 589 5.53 -5.30 -2.16
C GLY A 589 4.02 -5.41 -2.42
N ALA A 590 3.54 -4.84 -3.52
CA ALA A 590 2.14 -4.92 -3.92
C ALA A 590 1.70 -6.37 -4.22
N ARG A 591 2.57 -7.17 -4.86
CA ARG A 591 2.34 -8.60 -5.13
C ARG A 591 2.08 -9.38 -3.83
N ILE A 592 2.95 -9.26 -2.84
CA ILE A 592 2.78 -9.96 -1.56
C ILE A 592 1.53 -9.45 -0.84
N HIS A 593 1.32 -8.14 -0.80
CA HIS A 593 0.14 -7.57 -0.19
C HIS A 593 -1.15 -8.06 -0.85
N TYR A 594 -1.18 -8.16 -2.18
CA TYR A 594 -2.31 -8.75 -2.91
C TYR A 594 -2.53 -10.21 -2.52
N PHE A 595 -1.47 -11.03 -2.43
CA PHE A 595 -1.60 -12.43 -2.03
C PHE A 595 -2.04 -12.61 -0.58
N LEU A 596 -1.67 -11.69 0.32
CA LEU A 596 -2.07 -11.75 1.73
C LEU A 596 -3.48 -11.21 1.99
N THR A 597 -3.94 -10.21 1.23
CA THR A 597 -5.16 -9.45 1.56
C THR A 597 -6.22 -9.46 0.46
N GLY A 598 -5.86 -9.81 -0.76
CA GLY A 598 -6.75 -9.68 -1.92
C GLY A 598 -7.07 -8.24 -2.31
N SER A 599 -6.28 -7.23 -1.86
CA SER A 599 -6.53 -5.82 -2.16
C SER A 599 -6.57 -5.55 -3.66
N GLY A 600 -7.68 -4.98 -4.13
CA GLY A 600 -7.88 -4.58 -5.52
C GLY A 600 -6.89 -3.50 -5.94
N ARG A 601 -6.56 -2.55 -5.04
CA ARG A 601 -5.56 -1.52 -5.32
C ARG A 601 -4.17 -2.13 -5.55
N SER A 602 -3.76 -3.12 -4.75
CA SER A 602 -2.47 -3.78 -4.95
C SER A 602 -2.40 -4.56 -6.26
N LYS A 603 -3.52 -5.16 -6.67
CA LYS A 603 -3.65 -5.78 -8.00
C LYS A 603 -3.48 -4.75 -9.11
N ASP A 604 -4.14 -3.58 -9.01
CA ASP A 604 -3.99 -2.49 -9.99
C ASP A 604 -2.53 -2.04 -10.13
N ILE A 605 -1.79 -1.94 -9.01
CA ILE A 605 -0.37 -1.57 -9.01
C ILE A 605 0.46 -2.61 -9.78
N VAL A 606 0.28 -3.90 -9.48
CA VAL A 606 0.99 -4.97 -10.20
C VAL A 606 0.67 -4.94 -11.69
N ASP A 607 -0.59 -4.69 -12.07
CA ASP A 607 -1.03 -4.60 -13.46
C ASP A 607 -0.48 -3.32 -14.15
N GLU A 608 -0.38 -2.20 -13.45
CA GLU A 608 0.17 -0.95 -13.97
C GLU A 608 1.68 -1.04 -14.23
N VAL A 609 2.43 -1.66 -13.31
CA VAL A 609 3.87 -1.91 -13.51
C VAL A 609 4.10 -2.94 -14.63
N LEU A 610 3.25 -3.94 -14.76
CA LEU A 610 3.27 -4.87 -15.90
C LEU A 610 3.04 -4.13 -17.22
N ALA A 611 2.04 -3.27 -17.27
CA ALA A 611 1.77 -2.47 -18.46
C ALA A 611 2.93 -1.51 -18.80
N LEU A 612 3.63 -0.97 -17.79
CA LEU A 612 4.87 -0.22 -18.00
C LEU A 612 5.96 -1.11 -18.61
N ALA A 613 6.18 -2.31 -18.03
CA ALA A 613 7.17 -3.26 -18.52
C ALA A 613 6.94 -3.66 -19.99
N GLU A 614 5.69 -3.74 -20.43
CA GLU A 614 5.32 -4.02 -21.82
C GLU A 614 5.58 -2.85 -22.78
N ARG A 615 5.57 -1.62 -22.27
CA ARG A 615 5.77 -0.40 -23.07
C ARG A 615 7.25 0.00 -23.19
N ILE A 616 8.09 -0.33 -22.21
CA ILE A 616 9.51 0.03 -22.21
C ILE A 616 10.23 -0.76 -23.31
N PRO A 617 10.95 -0.10 -24.23
CA PRO A 617 11.75 -0.78 -25.24
C PRO A 617 12.79 -1.70 -24.60
N GLN A 618 12.89 -2.94 -25.05
CA GLN A 618 13.88 -3.89 -24.56
C GLN A 618 15.29 -3.35 -24.80
N GLY A 619 16.14 -3.48 -23.79
CA GLY A 619 17.51 -2.95 -23.83
C GLY A 619 17.63 -1.45 -23.58
N ALA A 620 16.54 -0.75 -23.27
CA ALA A 620 16.63 0.63 -22.79
C ALA A 620 17.39 0.67 -21.45
N ALA A 621 18.27 1.67 -21.28
CA ALA A 621 19.14 1.80 -20.10
C ALA A 621 18.39 1.83 -18.75
N ASN A 622 17.08 2.04 -18.76
CA ASN A 622 16.22 2.08 -17.58
C ASN A 622 15.57 0.73 -17.23
N ASP A 623 15.62 -0.27 -18.10
CA ASP A 623 15.06 -1.59 -17.84
C ASP A 623 16.10 -2.61 -17.32
N GLY A 624 17.36 -2.24 -17.30
CA GLY A 624 18.46 -3.09 -16.84
C GLY A 624 18.40 -3.52 -15.37
N HIS A 625 17.25 -3.38 -14.71
CA HIS A 625 17.14 -3.53 -13.26
C HIS A 625 16.22 -4.68 -12.80
N GLY A 626 15.78 -5.51 -13.73
CA GLY A 626 14.99 -6.69 -13.41
C GLY A 626 13.54 -6.42 -13.06
N VAL A 627 13.06 -5.16 -13.07
CA VAL A 627 11.68 -4.82 -12.76
C VAL A 627 10.74 -5.40 -13.80
N SER A 628 11.08 -5.29 -15.09
CA SER A 628 10.28 -5.90 -16.16
C SER A 628 10.23 -7.42 -16.05
N ALA A 629 11.38 -8.08 -15.83
CA ALA A 629 11.42 -9.53 -15.66
C ALA A 629 10.56 -9.97 -14.47
N LEU A 630 10.65 -9.29 -13.31
CA LEU A 630 9.82 -9.59 -12.13
C LEU A 630 8.33 -9.34 -12.40
N SER A 631 7.98 -8.29 -13.14
CA SER A 631 6.58 -8.02 -13.50
C SER A 631 6.01 -9.12 -14.40
N PHE A 632 6.78 -9.61 -15.36
CA PHE A 632 6.38 -10.75 -16.20
C PHE A 632 6.28 -12.06 -15.40
N LEU A 633 7.17 -12.31 -14.44
CA LEU A 633 7.06 -13.47 -13.55
C LEU A 633 5.81 -13.40 -12.67
N CYS A 634 5.48 -12.21 -12.13
CA CYS A 634 4.23 -12.00 -11.41
C CYS A 634 3.00 -12.27 -12.29
N ALA A 635 3.03 -11.84 -13.55
CA ALA A 635 1.95 -12.10 -14.49
C ALA A 635 1.83 -13.58 -14.83
N TRP A 636 2.97 -14.27 -15.00
CA TRP A 636 2.99 -15.71 -15.27
C TRP A 636 2.35 -16.52 -14.15
N GLU A 637 2.74 -16.30 -12.90
CA GLU A 637 2.18 -17.06 -11.77
C GLU A 637 0.68 -16.78 -11.54
N ARG A 638 0.22 -15.53 -11.84
CA ARG A 638 -1.19 -15.16 -11.68
C ARG A 638 -2.07 -15.69 -12.79
N THR A 639 -1.56 -15.78 -14.02
CA THR A 639 -2.36 -16.10 -15.21
C THR A 639 -2.06 -17.48 -15.80
N GLY A 640 -0.93 -18.09 -15.49
CA GLY A 640 -0.42 -19.30 -16.11
C GLY A 640 0.02 -19.16 -17.57
N GLN A 641 -0.04 -17.94 -18.15
CA GLN A 641 0.24 -17.71 -19.56
C GLN A 641 1.75 -17.75 -19.85
N LEU A 642 2.17 -18.68 -20.70
CA LEU A 642 3.58 -18.90 -21.04
C LEU A 642 4.24 -17.70 -21.74
N ILE A 643 3.47 -16.84 -22.38
CA ILE A 643 3.99 -15.62 -23.00
C ILE A 643 4.72 -14.73 -21.98
N TYR A 644 4.28 -14.69 -20.74
CA TYR A 644 4.94 -13.91 -19.70
C TYR A 644 6.23 -14.56 -19.21
N ARG A 645 6.30 -15.90 -19.15
CA ARG A 645 7.57 -16.62 -18.93
C ARG A 645 8.60 -16.25 -19.99
N ASP A 646 8.19 -16.29 -21.26
CA ASP A 646 9.09 -16.05 -22.39
C ASP A 646 9.54 -14.57 -22.43
N LYS A 647 8.67 -13.62 -22.11
CA LYS A 647 9.03 -12.20 -21.92
C LYS A 647 10.00 -12.00 -20.75
N ALA A 648 9.80 -12.67 -19.63
CA ALA A 648 10.74 -12.63 -18.50
C ALA A 648 12.12 -13.14 -18.90
N LEU A 649 12.19 -14.28 -19.57
CA LEU A 649 13.43 -14.83 -20.08
C LEU A 649 14.13 -13.86 -21.02
N GLN A 650 13.40 -13.30 -21.99
CA GLN A 650 13.95 -12.34 -22.94
C GLN A 650 14.49 -11.09 -22.24
N ALA A 651 13.81 -10.56 -21.23
CA ALA A 651 14.28 -9.42 -20.44
C ALA A 651 15.58 -9.76 -19.68
N LEU A 652 15.67 -10.96 -19.09
CA LEU A 652 16.88 -11.42 -18.41
C LEU A 652 18.05 -11.67 -19.35
N GLU A 653 17.83 -12.26 -20.52
CA GLU A 653 18.87 -12.49 -21.53
C GLU A 653 19.38 -11.17 -22.15
N SER A 654 18.53 -10.16 -22.29
CA SER A 654 18.92 -8.84 -22.81
C SER A 654 19.83 -8.08 -21.87
N PHE A 655 19.86 -8.44 -20.59
CA PHE A 655 20.68 -7.76 -19.57
C PHE A 655 22.19 -8.03 -19.71
N GLY A 656 22.66 -8.82 -20.59
CA GLY A 656 24.05 -9.06 -20.93
C GLY A 656 25.00 -9.18 -19.72
N LEU A 657 25.39 -10.39 -19.39
CA LEU A 657 26.32 -10.74 -18.29
C LEU A 657 27.63 -9.96 -18.31
N GLU A 658 28.02 -9.42 -19.48
CA GLU A 658 29.21 -8.60 -19.68
C GLU A 658 29.12 -7.27 -18.93
N ASN A 659 27.91 -6.76 -18.70
CA ASN A 659 27.65 -5.53 -17.94
C ASN A 659 27.82 -5.72 -16.42
N ILE A 660 27.88 -6.95 -15.95
CA ILE A 660 28.01 -7.28 -14.51
C ILE A 660 29.48 -7.32 -14.07
N ARG A 661 30.42 -7.29 -14.99
CA ARG A 661 31.86 -7.44 -14.70
C ARG A 661 32.43 -6.21 -14.01
N GLY A 662 32.29 -6.21 -12.69
CA GLY A 662 33.07 -5.38 -11.78
C GLY A 662 32.41 -4.13 -11.23
N GLY A 663 32.48 -3.99 -9.95
CA GLY A 663 32.26 -2.76 -9.19
C GLY A 663 30.80 -2.30 -9.11
N TRP A 664 30.62 -1.04 -9.38
CA TRP A 664 29.38 -0.30 -9.29
C TRP A 664 28.17 -0.92 -10.05
N MET A 665 28.35 -1.40 -11.28
CA MET A 665 27.26 -1.97 -12.07
C MET A 665 26.73 -3.29 -11.48
N ALA A 666 27.60 -4.05 -10.84
CA ALA A 666 27.22 -5.28 -10.13
C ALA A 666 26.30 -4.99 -8.95
N MET A 667 26.65 -3.98 -8.15
CA MET A 667 25.82 -3.54 -7.04
C MET A 667 24.46 -3.00 -7.51
N ILE A 668 24.43 -2.20 -8.57
CA ILE A 668 23.19 -1.69 -9.16
C ILE A 668 22.28 -2.85 -9.53
N SER A 669 22.80 -3.82 -10.24
CA SER A 669 22.01 -4.98 -10.69
C SER A 669 21.45 -5.78 -9.52
N ALA A 670 22.24 -5.97 -8.46
CA ALA A 670 21.77 -6.57 -7.23
C ALA A 670 20.69 -5.73 -6.56
N ALA A 671 20.93 -4.44 -6.43
CA ALA A 671 20.00 -3.52 -5.77
C ALA A 671 18.66 -3.37 -6.52
N PHE A 672 18.67 -3.53 -7.84
CA PHE A 672 17.48 -3.32 -8.66
C PHE A 672 16.74 -4.58 -9.09
N GLY A 673 17.14 -5.74 -8.59
CA GLY A 673 16.34 -6.96 -8.66
C GLY A 673 16.60 -7.88 -9.85
N VAL A 674 17.63 -7.67 -10.66
CA VAL A 674 18.00 -8.61 -11.73
C VAL A 674 18.27 -10.01 -11.18
N PHE A 675 19.02 -10.10 -10.08
CA PHE A 675 19.31 -11.40 -9.45
C PHE A 675 18.09 -12.03 -8.82
N ASP A 676 17.22 -11.24 -8.18
CA ASP A 676 15.94 -11.74 -7.68
C ASP A 676 15.11 -12.33 -8.82
N ALA A 677 15.10 -11.68 -9.98
CA ALA A 677 14.39 -12.18 -11.16
C ALA A 677 15.02 -13.44 -11.74
N MET A 678 16.35 -13.55 -11.79
CA MET A 678 17.05 -14.77 -12.22
C MET A 678 16.75 -15.95 -11.30
N VAL A 679 16.80 -15.72 -9.99
CA VAL A 679 16.48 -16.73 -8.98
C VAL A 679 15.04 -17.17 -9.11
N GLU A 680 14.10 -16.22 -9.17
CA GLU A 680 12.68 -16.54 -9.25
C GLU A 680 12.31 -17.23 -10.56
N TYR A 681 12.91 -16.82 -11.68
CA TYR A 681 12.76 -17.51 -12.95
C TYR A 681 13.24 -18.96 -12.85
N THR A 682 14.42 -19.19 -12.27
CA THR A 682 14.98 -20.53 -12.07
C THR A 682 14.09 -21.39 -11.18
N ASP A 683 13.62 -20.85 -10.05
CA ASP A 683 12.76 -21.58 -9.10
C ASP A 683 11.37 -21.90 -9.70
N LEU A 684 10.82 -21.00 -10.49
CA LEU A 684 9.52 -21.23 -11.14
C LEU A 684 9.62 -22.15 -12.35
N SER A 685 10.59 -21.92 -13.24
CA SER A 685 10.69 -22.67 -14.50
C SER A 685 11.40 -24.02 -14.36
N GLY A 686 12.32 -24.15 -13.42
CA GLY A 686 13.27 -25.26 -13.33
C GLY A 686 14.42 -25.14 -14.34
N ASP A 687 14.57 -24.00 -15.02
CA ASP A 687 15.63 -23.75 -15.99
C ASP A 687 16.87 -23.20 -15.27
N GLU A 688 17.94 -23.98 -15.26
CA GLU A 688 19.17 -23.72 -14.50
C GLU A 688 20.16 -22.79 -15.19
N ARG A 689 19.83 -22.19 -16.35
CA ARG A 689 20.75 -21.40 -17.18
C ARG A 689 21.42 -20.23 -16.46
N PHE A 690 20.75 -19.61 -15.44
CA PHE A 690 21.27 -18.48 -14.69
C PHE A 690 22.10 -18.87 -13.46
N ILE A 691 22.11 -20.13 -13.05
CA ILE A 691 22.89 -20.61 -11.89
C ILE A 691 24.38 -20.28 -12.01
N PRO A 692 25.07 -20.52 -13.15
CA PRO A 692 26.46 -20.17 -13.28
C PRO A 692 26.74 -18.69 -13.15
N THR A 693 25.80 -17.85 -13.59
CA THR A 693 25.86 -16.40 -13.48
C THR A 693 25.79 -15.94 -12.04
N ILE A 694 24.78 -16.44 -11.30
CA ILE A 694 24.60 -16.14 -9.88
C ILE A 694 25.84 -16.54 -9.09
N ALA A 695 26.40 -17.73 -9.35
CA ALA A 695 27.60 -18.23 -8.68
C ALA A 695 28.84 -17.37 -8.98
N SER A 696 29.09 -17.06 -10.25
CA SER A 696 30.20 -16.21 -10.67
C SER A 696 30.13 -14.82 -10.05
N PHE A 697 28.94 -14.28 -9.94
CA PHE A 697 28.74 -12.95 -9.38
C PHE A 697 29.02 -12.94 -7.87
N ALA A 698 28.57 -13.96 -7.13
CA ALA A 698 28.91 -14.09 -5.72
C ALA A 698 30.42 -14.19 -5.50
N GLU A 699 31.12 -14.96 -6.34
CA GLU A 699 32.58 -15.06 -6.28
C GLU A 699 33.26 -13.72 -6.54
N MET A 700 32.75 -12.93 -7.49
CA MET A 700 33.24 -11.55 -7.73
C MET A 700 33.01 -10.62 -6.54
N CYS A 701 31.82 -10.68 -5.92
CA CYS A 701 31.50 -9.86 -4.75
C CYS A 701 32.34 -10.19 -3.51
N MET A 702 32.98 -11.35 -3.47
CA MET A 702 33.90 -11.77 -2.42
C MET A 702 35.37 -11.49 -2.72
N GLY A 703 35.68 -10.88 -3.86
CA GLY A 703 37.05 -10.55 -4.24
C GLY A 703 37.64 -9.40 -3.43
N PRO A 704 39.01 -9.36 -3.29
CA PRO A 704 39.67 -8.37 -2.45
C PRO A 704 39.42 -6.93 -2.84
N ASP A 705 39.17 -6.65 -4.11
CA ASP A 705 38.94 -5.29 -4.61
C ASP A 705 37.56 -4.73 -4.13
N ILE A 706 36.58 -5.59 -3.94
CA ILE A 706 35.28 -5.22 -3.40
C ILE A 706 35.33 -5.18 -1.88
N GLU A 707 36.09 -6.08 -1.25
CA GLU A 707 36.30 -6.11 0.19
C GLU A 707 36.91 -4.82 0.75
N THR A 708 37.71 -4.11 -0.01
CA THR A 708 38.43 -2.90 0.44
C THR A 708 37.71 -1.60 0.10
N ASN A 709 36.83 -1.57 -0.92
CA ASN A 709 36.33 -0.34 -1.49
C ASN A 709 34.82 -0.11 -1.27
N TRP A 710 34.06 -1.06 -0.72
CA TRP A 710 32.61 -0.97 -0.63
C TRP A 710 32.08 -1.05 0.79
N THR A 711 31.30 -0.02 1.13
CA THR A 711 30.66 0.16 2.44
C THR A 711 29.28 -0.51 2.55
N TYR A 712 28.91 -1.41 1.64
CA TYR A 712 27.54 -1.94 1.54
C TYR A 712 27.47 -3.48 1.55
N PRO A 713 27.69 -4.15 2.69
CA PRO A 713 27.56 -5.61 2.73
C PRO A 713 26.10 -6.10 2.54
N GLY A 714 25.09 -5.31 2.92
CA GLY A 714 23.69 -5.72 2.87
C GLY A 714 23.15 -6.02 1.47
N GLY A 715 23.65 -5.38 0.42
CA GLY A 715 23.15 -5.59 -0.95
C GLY A 715 23.55 -6.92 -1.61
N TYR A 716 24.40 -7.72 -0.97
CA TYR A 716 24.94 -8.96 -1.55
C TYR A 716 24.46 -10.23 -0.85
N PHE A 717 23.83 -10.14 0.31
CA PHE A 717 23.43 -11.32 1.09
C PHE A 717 22.48 -12.24 0.33
N ARG A 718 21.58 -11.70 -0.48
CA ARG A 718 20.71 -12.52 -1.34
C ARG A 718 21.53 -13.30 -2.37
N ILE A 719 22.51 -12.66 -2.98
CA ILE A 719 23.37 -13.29 -4.00
C ILE A 719 24.20 -14.42 -3.40
N TYR A 720 24.78 -14.19 -2.23
CA TYR A 720 25.53 -15.23 -1.51
C TYR A 720 24.63 -16.40 -1.10
N ALA A 721 23.44 -16.11 -0.60
CA ALA A 721 22.46 -17.11 -0.21
C ALA A 721 22.12 -18.05 -1.36
N GLU A 722 21.78 -17.46 -2.50
CA GLU A 722 21.35 -18.23 -3.66
C GLU A 722 22.53 -18.96 -4.36
N ALA A 723 23.71 -18.32 -4.42
CA ALA A 723 24.89 -18.99 -4.93
C ALA A 723 25.28 -20.20 -4.08
N LEU A 724 25.20 -20.08 -2.75
CA LEU A 724 25.43 -21.22 -1.84
C LEU A 724 24.38 -22.31 -2.05
N ARG A 725 23.11 -21.94 -2.15
CA ARG A 725 21.99 -22.85 -2.36
C ARG A 725 22.13 -23.66 -3.67
N PHE A 726 22.46 -22.99 -4.76
CA PHE A 726 22.57 -23.64 -6.07
C PHE A 726 23.87 -24.42 -6.26
N SER A 727 24.99 -23.91 -5.74
CA SER A 727 26.30 -24.50 -6.02
C SER A 727 26.79 -25.47 -4.95
N GLY A 728 26.28 -25.35 -3.71
CA GLY A 728 26.77 -26.12 -2.56
C GLY A 728 28.26 -25.86 -2.24
N LYS A 729 28.87 -24.79 -2.79
CA LYS A 729 30.29 -24.49 -2.61
C LYS A 729 30.57 -23.96 -1.18
N HIS A 730 31.11 -24.81 -0.34
CA HIS A 730 31.50 -24.42 1.03
C HIS A 730 32.54 -23.29 1.08
N THR A 731 33.32 -23.08 0.02
CA THR A 731 34.25 -21.94 -0.08
C THR A 731 33.57 -20.57 -0.01
N LEU A 732 32.26 -20.51 -0.34
CA LEU A 732 31.46 -19.29 -0.17
C LEU A 732 31.19 -18.97 1.30
N VAL A 733 31.16 -19.97 2.18
CA VAL A 733 30.83 -19.80 3.62
C VAL A 733 31.83 -18.88 4.32
N ASP A 734 33.11 -19.00 4.01
CA ASP A 734 34.15 -18.13 4.61
C ASP A 734 33.95 -16.66 4.18
N GLY A 735 33.59 -16.42 2.92
CA GLY A 735 33.29 -15.07 2.42
C GLY A 735 32.04 -14.49 3.06
N ILE A 736 30.98 -15.31 3.21
CA ILE A 736 29.74 -14.97 3.88
C ILE A 736 30.01 -14.59 5.34
N ASN A 737 30.77 -15.39 6.08
CA ASN A 737 31.13 -15.11 7.47
C ASN A 737 31.89 -13.78 7.60
N ARG A 738 32.82 -13.49 6.70
CA ARG A 738 33.49 -12.17 6.69
C ARG A 738 32.52 -11.03 6.42
N ALA A 739 31.56 -11.20 5.52
CA ALA A 739 30.54 -10.20 5.23
C ALA A 739 29.60 -9.97 6.44
N ILE A 740 29.24 -11.04 7.18
CA ILE A 740 28.43 -10.95 8.42
C ILE A 740 29.23 -10.19 9.49
N VAL A 741 30.50 -10.53 9.72
CA VAL A 741 31.35 -9.82 10.70
C VAL A 741 31.39 -8.32 10.39
N ARG A 742 31.58 -7.94 9.13
CA ARG A 742 31.57 -6.52 8.72
C ARG A 742 30.21 -5.87 8.95
N LEU A 743 29.12 -6.57 8.63
CA LEU A 743 27.79 -6.08 8.92
C LEU A 743 27.63 -5.77 10.41
N VAL A 744 28.02 -6.70 11.27
CA VAL A 744 27.95 -6.53 12.74
C VAL A 744 28.80 -5.32 13.18
N GLU A 745 30.02 -5.18 12.66
CA GLU A 745 30.90 -4.05 12.98
C GLU A 745 30.31 -2.71 12.51
N GLN A 746 29.74 -2.66 11.30
CA GLN A 746 29.10 -1.45 10.78
C GLN A 746 27.85 -1.09 11.58
N MET A 747 27.04 -2.07 11.94
CA MET A 747 25.85 -1.85 12.73
C MET A 747 26.17 -1.38 14.15
N ALA A 748 27.24 -1.89 14.75
CA ALA A 748 27.72 -1.44 16.06
C ALA A 748 28.16 0.03 16.07
N THR A 749 28.51 0.58 14.90
CA THR A 749 28.92 1.99 14.74
C THR A 749 27.83 2.88 14.12
N SER A 750 26.72 2.30 13.70
CA SER A 750 25.59 3.04 13.12
C SER A 750 24.81 3.80 14.19
N SER A 751 24.46 5.06 13.89
CA SER A 751 23.64 5.89 14.78
C SER A 751 22.25 5.30 15.06
N ALA A 752 21.73 4.42 14.20
CA ALA A 752 20.47 3.72 14.40
C ALA A 752 20.45 2.81 15.64
N PHE A 753 21.61 2.31 16.04
CA PHE A 753 21.76 1.39 17.17
C PHE A 753 22.27 2.08 18.43
N LEU A 754 22.55 3.38 18.34
CA LEU A 754 22.97 4.17 19.47
C LEU A 754 21.76 4.86 20.12
N PRO A 755 21.71 5.00 21.45
CA PRO A 755 20.78 5.90 22.09
C PRO A 755 20.86 7.30 21.46
N ARG A 756 19.74 8.02 21.41
CA ARG A 756 19.66 9.35 20.79
C ARG A 756 20.73 10.33 21.29
N GLU A 757 21.10 10.21 22.56
CA GLU A 757 22.12 11.02 23.22
C GLU A 757 23.55 10.75 22.68
N GLN A 758 23.73 9.63 21.99
CA GLN A 758 25.02 9.20 21.40
C GLN A 758 25.03 9.39 19.87
N TRP A 759 23.97 9.96 19.28
CA TRP A 759 24.00 10.26 17.86
C TRP A 759 25.09 11.28 17.55
N PRO A 760 25.83 11.11 16.44
CA PRO A 760 26.90 12.02 16.12
C PRO A 760 26.38 13.44 15.98
N ALA A 761 27.14 14.39 16.52
CA ALA A 761 26.82 15.81 16.37
C ALA A 761 26.82 16.22 14.88
N PRO A 762 26.01 17.22 14.51
CA PRO A 762 26.01 17.74 13.14
C PRO A 762 27.40 18.08 12.67
N GLY A 763 27.81 17.58 11.50
CA GLY A 763 29.14 17.80 10.94
C GLY A 763 30.26 16.87 11.42
N GLY A 764 29.95 15.88 12.24
CA GLY A 764 30.88 14.79 12.59
C GLY A 764 31.20 13.95 11.34
N ALA A 765 32.50 13.57 11.22
CA ALA A 765 32.98 12.86 10.04
C ALA A 765 32.15 11.60 9.72
N SER A 766 31.54 11.62 8.59
CA SER A 766 31.22 10.53 7.63
C SER A 766 30.92 9.09 8.09
N GLY A 767 30.87 8.74 9.33
CA GLY A 767 30.88 7.33 9.72
C GLY A 767 29.59 6.78 10.31
N GLY A 768 28.57 7.57 10.56
CA GLY A 768 27.48 7.13 11.41
C GLY A 768 26.09 7.43 10.87
N ALA A 769 25.96 7.66 9.58
CA ALA A 769 24.65 7.90 9.05
C ALA A 769 23.88 6.60 8.85
N PHE A 770 22.78 6.49 9.54
CA PHE A 770 21.77 5.52 9.22
C PHE A 770 21.26 5.75 7.79
N SER A 771 21.32 4.74 6.97
CA SER A 771 20.79 4.76 5.61
C SER A 771 19.85 3.59 5.41
N PHE A 772 18.57 3.87 5.33
CA PHE A 772 17.54 2.85 5.16
C PHE A 772 17.70 1.97 3.94
N SER A 773 18.30 2.46 2.87
CA SER A 773 18.51 1.64 1.68
C SER A 773 19.33 0.39 1.98
N ASN A 774 20.33 0.52 2.83
CA ASN A 774 21.18 -0.60 3.21
C ASN A 774 20.49 -1.52 4.20
N ASP A 775 19.77 -0.94 5.15
CA ASP A 775 19.11 -1.70 6.21
C ASP A 775 17.88 -2.43 5.66
N ALA A 776 17.15 -1.84 4.71
CA ALA A 776 16.06 -2.52 4.02
C ALA A 776 16.56 -3.74 3.21
N ASN A 777 17.72 -3.63 2.55
CA ASN A 777 18.34 -4.77 1.89
C ASN A 777 18.77 -5.86 2.89
N THR A 778 19.31 -5.47 4.04
CA THR A 778 19.65 -6.41 5.13
C THR A 778 18.40 -7.13 5.63
N LEU A 779 17.33 -6.39 5.95
CA LEU A 779 16.05 -6.96 6.36
C LEU A 779 15.49 -7.95 5.34
N ARG A 780 15.64 -7.65 4.05
CA ARG A 780 15.17 -8.48 2.94
C ARG A 780 15.99 -9.74 2.78
N ASP A 781 17.31 -9.64 2.83
CA ASP A 781 18.23 -10.66 2.32
C ASP A 781 18.71 -11.65 3.39
N LEU A 782 18.86 -11.22 4.63
CA LEU A 782 19.34 -12.10 5.72
C LEU A 782 18.47 -13.35 5.93
N PRO A 783 17.13 -13.31 5.82
CA PRO A 783 16.32 -14.52 5.95
C PRO A 783 16.67 -15.61 4.94
N PHE A 784 17.03 -15.24 3.71
CA PHE A 784 17.45 -16.18 2.68
C PHE A 784 18.84 -16.73 2.98
N LEU A 785 19.74 -15.88 3.47
CA LEU A 785 21.07 -16.32 3.89
C LEU A 785 21.00 -17.32 5.04
N MET A 786 20.19 -17.06 6.08
CA MET A 786 19.98 -17.97 7.19
C MET A 786 19.45 -19.33 6.72
N HIS A 787 18.51 -19.33 5.76
CA HIS A 787 18.03 -20.59 5.19
C HIS A 787 19.16 -21.39 4.51
N SER A 788 19.96 -20.75 3.67
CA SER A 788 21.05 -21.41 2.94
C SER A 788 22.15 -21.91 3.88
N LEU A 789 22.51 -21.13 4.91
CA LEU A 789 23.47 -21.54 5.93
C LEU A 789 22.94 -22.72 6.77
N GLY A 790 21.68 -22.71 7.17
CA GLY A 790 21.07 -23.80 7.94
C GLY A 790 21.09 -25.13 7.19
N HIS A 791 20.95 -25.11 5.88
CA HIS A 791 20.99 -26.33 5.05
C HIS A 791 22.43 -26.82 4.75
N HIS A 792 23.40 -25.93 4.63
CA HIS A 792 24.75 -26.28 4.15
C HIS A 792 25.81 -26.32 5.26
N ALA A 793 25.61 -25.62 6.37
CA ALA A 793 26.59 -25.54 7.47
C ALA A 793 26.22 -26.35 8.73
N GLY A 794 25.16 -27.16 8.67
CA GLY A 794 24.74 -28.00 9.81
C GLY A 794 24.24 -27.20 11.04
N GLY A 795 23.78 -25.98 10.83
CA GLY A 795 23.09 -25.17 11.87
C GLY A 795 23.98 -24.48 12.91
N SER A 796 25.30 -24.62 12.82
CA SER A 796 26.22 -23.93 13.72
C SER A 796 26.96 -22.80 12.99
N LEU A 797 26.51 -21.57 13.17
CA LEU A 797 27.38 -20.41 13.00
C LEU A 797 28.32 -20.29 14.22
N PRO A 798 29.56 -19.83 14.04
CA PRO A 798 30.48 -19.59 15.12
C PRO A 798 29.97 -18.51 16.08
#